data_2836ffea872d161f2555612645c78300
#
_entry.id   2836ffea872d161f2555612645c78300
#
_cell.length_a   1.000
_cell.length_b   1.000
_cell.length_c   1.000
_cell.angle_alpha   90.00
_cell.angle_beta   90.00
_cell.angle_gamma   90.00
#
_symmetry.space_group_name_H-M   'P 1'
#
loop_
_entity.id
_entity.type
_entity.pdbx_description
1 polymer ?
#
loop_
_entity_poly.entity_id
_entity_poly.type
_entity_poly.pdbx_seq_one_letter_code
_entity_poly.pdbx_strand_id
1 'polypeptide(L)'
;MSQLLINETNHQNAIDWLKRQGNPFRNYFARNPDDEVCSIYHVPELYAREREQLLRVVDQYRYTPNTHSEVVPILGNKGAGKTHLLHSIKHGMEGNWQLLVTPGSYQRDTDFLEYLLFQLLDTLLGGGKQRNSRPLEYVGEQLIRMLLSRTLADLSSEERLDLFPPPGLGWIAKTFGLGSTQALERTQWLIDALSRPSQDAKSPGMVLKLCDEAGLTCNRAFELVCDYVDRTSGHDAAAMMRHAILQGFARSVLLQDETELASFLTYGFAELDFKMHPGRQDLVLALFKAMMGVMQELRLPVVIAFDQLEDLLLARRNDDAHKTAETFFAGIVKAMHQLDGISFLVFAERGLWNRFIPSLDGYIQDRLNNPVHVPGYGTIKCMKLEAPPFELVRKVVMARLEPALHGLPNFKSLPEFYPFTLEQIDRIARTEPTLRDMLQQFRHFFDKIVYGAESESITEVAPSSVGYHVDSVEMEVPLDQLPEGVRSMVILDATPETQIGKAEHRNSFSPTQVPETQSGNDAGLKEEKRIQELQPEALSLLWAKEFSLAKEQLMPEGALAGATKELQAGLGSLLHLCHDQGIKVGPWRLQHVVSEWTFGDHPTYGAITLAHWVCRDGQPWKVGIGLFLANGQGKSRDLAVKLSAWDLEPAVIDHLILLRPEADMMLVGKGKQAWQDMEKKGRHSRLEPLTLDGCASLYAFPRILASLAEGLVEGQPLPNLANLVQEKCEKLLEQICMPVQGE
;
A
#
# COMPACT_ATOMS: atom_id res chain seq x y z
N MET A 1 40.30 37.90 -17.21
CA MET A 1 40.36 37.70 -15.74
C MET A 1 39.02 37.97 -15.05
N SER A 2 38.36 39.13 -15.23
CA SER A 2 37.08 39.42 -14.54
C SER A 2 35.92 38.45 -14.86
N GLN A 3 35.78 38.00 -16.10
CA GLN A 3 34.74 37.05 -16.48
C GLN A 3 34.96 35.63 -15.93
N LEU A 4 36.20 35.19 -15.80
CA LEU A 4 36.58 33.90 -15.17
C LEU A 4 36.31 33.93 -13.68
N LEU A 5 36.63 35.00 -12.97
CA LEU A 5 36.35 35.18 -11.55
C LEU A 5 34.83 35.23 -11.24
N ILE A 6 34.03 35.88 -12.13
CA ILE A 6 32.58 35.93 -11.98
C ILE A 6 31.97 34.52 -12.20
N ASN A 7 32.51 33.74 -13.14
CA ASN A 7 32.05 32.38 -13.36
C ASN A 7 32.40 31.44 -12.19
N GLU A 8 33.58 31.55 -11.61
CA GLU A 8 33.98 30.74 -10.44
C GLU A 8 33.13 31.06 -9.20
N THR A 9 32.85 32.36 -8.97
CA THR A 9 32.01 32.81 -7.85
C THR A 9 30.56 32.32 -8.02
N ASN A 10 30.01 32.35 -9.25
CA ASN A 10 28.67 31.85 -9.56
C ASN A 10 28.61 30.32 -9.40
N HIS A 11 29.65 29.60 -9.80
CA HIS A 11 29.77 28.16 -9.63
C HIS A 11 29.75 27.77 -8.15
N GLN A 12 30.60 28.44 -7.32
CA GLN A 12 30.66 28.17 -5.88
C GLN A 12 29.31 28.45 -5.18
N ASN A 13 28.68 29.58 -5.50
CA ASN A 13 27.37 29.93 -4.98
C ASN A 13 26.29 28.89 -5.36
N ALA A 14 26.36 28.35 -6.58
CA ALA A 14 25.44 27.32 -7.04
C ALA A 14 25.67 25.98 -6.32
N ILE A 15 26.92 25.58 -6.09
CA ILE A 15 27.26 24.39 -5.29
C ILE A 15 26.77 24.54 -3.85
N ASP A 16 27.01 25.69 -3.21
CA ASP A 16 26.57 25.95 -1.84
C ASP A 16 25.04 25.99 -1.72
N TRP A 17 24.36 26.45 -2.77
CA TRP A 17 22.89 26.35 -2.85
C TRP A 17 22.42 24.89 -2.93
N LEU A 18 23.00 24.09 -3.83
CA LEU A 18 22.64 22.68 -3.99
C LEU A 18 22.93 21.86 -2.72
N LYS A 19 24.00 22.19 -1.98
CA LYS A 19 24.27 21.58 -0.66
C LYS A 19 23.14 21.81 0.33
N ARG A 20 22.52 23.00 0.32
CA ARG A 20 21.38 23.34 1.21
C ARG A 20 20.09 22.68 0.79
N GLN A 21 19.85 22.53 -0.52
CA GLN A 21 18.65 21.89 -1.05
C GLN A 21 18.67 20.35 -0.90
N GLY A 22 19.87 19.78 -0.77
CA GLY A 22 20.09 18.35 -0.74
C GLY A 22 20.11 17.69 -2.13
N ASN A 23 20.34 16.39 -2.17
CA ASN A 23 20.45 15.65 -3.43
C ASN A 23 19.05 15.33 -4.00
N PRO A 24 18.64 15.88 -5.16
CA PRO A 24 17.32 15.66 -5.76
C PRO A 24 17.11 14.22 -6.29
N PHE A 25 18.20 13.44 -6.38
CA PHE A 25 18.17 12.03 -6.77
C PHE A 25 18.12 11.07 -5.57
N ARG A 26 18.04 11.59 -4.34
CA ARG A 26 18.00 10.76 -3.13
C ARG A 26 16.78 9.84 -3.10
N ASN A 27 15.62 10.38 -3.47
CA ASN A 27 14.37 9.64 -3.55
C ASN A 27 14.17 9.14 -4.99
N TYR A 28 14.71 7.97 -5.31
CA TYR A 28 14.71 7.41 -6.66
C TYR A 28 13.67 6.30 -6.89
N PHE A 29 12.81 6.04 -5.92
CA PHE A 29 11.68 5.10 -6.07
C PHE A 29 10.42 5.67 -5.44
N ALA A 30 9.27 5.31 -6.01
CA ALA A 30 7.95 5.59 -5.47
C ALA A 30 7.45 4.34 -4.72
N ARG A 31 6.83 4.55 -3.58
CA ARG A 31 6.23 3.47 -2.76
C ARG A 31 4.87 3.02 -3.30
N ASN A 32 4.10 3.98 -3.79
CA ASN A 32 2.77 3.76 -4.35
C ASN A 32 2.48 4.83 -5.42
N PRO A 33 1.39 4.70 -6.19
CA PRO A 33 1.04 5.67 -7.22
C PRO A 33 0.71 7.08 -6.73
N ASP A 34 0.43 7.26 -5.44
CA ASP A 34 0.11 8.57 -4.84
C ASP A 34 1.31 9.22 -4.16
N ASP A 35 2.50 8.63 -4.28
CA ASP A 35 3.73 9.18 -3.74
C ASP A 35 4.06 10.53 -4.40
N GLU A 36 4.39 11.53 -3.59
CA GLU A 36 4.75 12.89 -4.05
C GLU A 36 5.92 12.88 -5.05
N VAL A 37 6.83 11.92 -4.93
CA VAL A 37 7.94 11.72 -5.88
C VAL A 37 7.44 11.58 -7.32
N CYS A 38 6.32 10.90 -7.52
CA CYS A 38 5.72 10.74 -8.84
C CYS A 38 5.17 12.06 -9.39
N SER A 39 4.58 12.90 -8.54
CA SER A 39 4.00 14.19 -8.93
C SER A 39 5.07 15.24 -9.19
N ILE A 40 6.03 15.38 -8.25
CA ILE A 40 7.06 16.44 -8.31
C ILE A 40 7.98 16.25 -9.52
N TYR A 41 8.33 15.01 -9.83
CA TYR A 41 9.29 14.67 -10.89
C TYR A 41 8.62 14.01 -12.11
N HIS A 42 7.38 14.39 -12.38
CA HIS A 42 6.61 13.84 -13.50
C HIS A 42 7.19 14.29 -14.85
N VAL A 43 7.44 13.31 -15.73
CA VAL A 43 7.83 13.54 -17.12
C VAL A 43 6.71 13.02 -18.02
N PRO A 44 5.88 13.89 -18.60
CA PRO A 44 4.71 13.48 -19.39
C PRO A 44 5.03 12.60 -20.59
N GLU A 45 6.21 12.76 -21.18
CA GLU A 45 6.65 12.01 -22.35
C GLU A 45 7.16 10.60 -22.01
N LEU A 46 7.47 10.34 -20.73
CA LEU A 46 7.89 9.03 -20.29
C LEU A 46 6.73 8.05 -20.40
N TYR A 47 6.90 7.03 -21.23
CA TYR A 47 5.85 6.05 -21.55
C TYR A 47 4.55 6.67 -22.08
N ALA A 48 4.63 7.79 -22.82
CA ALA A 48 3.45 8.47 -23.34
C ALA A 48 2.61 7.57 -24.26
N ARG A 49 3.26 6.76 -25.11
CA ARG A 49 2.60 5.80 -26.00
C ARG A 49 1.90 4.69 -25.23
N GLU A 50 2.57 4.10 -24.26
CA GLU A 50 2.05 3.04 -23.40
C GLU A 50 0.87 3.55 -22.58
N ARG A 51 1.00 4.74 -22.02
CA ARG A 51 -0.08 5.42 -21.30
C ARG A 51 -1.29 5.65 -22.20
N GLU A 52 -1.10 6.18 -23.42
CA GLU A 52 -2.20 6.42 -24.35
C GLU A 52 -2.91 5.11 -24.72
N GLN A 53 -2.16 4.05 -24.99
CA GLN A 53 -2.72 2.73 -25.27
C GLN A 53 -3.60 2.22 -24.12
N LEU A 54 -3.12 2.32 -22.87
CA LEU A 54 -3.89 1.90 -21.69
C LEU A 54 -5.15 2.75 -21.51
N LEU A 55 -5.06 4.05 -21.71
CA LEU A 55 -6.21 4.94 -21.65
C LEU A 55 -7.25 4.61 -22.71
N ARG A 56 -6.83 4.20 -23.93
CA ARG A 56 -7.74 3.74 -24.98
C ARG A 56 -8.45 2.44 -24.64
N VAL A 57 -7.75 1.49 -23.98
CA VAL A 57 -8.40 0.28 -23.44
C VAL A 57 -9.45 0.65 -22.41
N VAL A 58 -9.13 1.54 -21.49
CA VAL A 58 -10.07 1.98 -20.44
C VAL A 58 -11.26 2.72 -21.05
N ASP A 59 -11.05 3.60 -22.03
CA ASP A 59 -12.11 4.35 -22.68
C ASP A 59 -13.10 3.47 -23.48
N GLN A 60 -12.70 2.25 -23.92
CA GLN A 60 -13.66 1.31 -24.51
C GLN A 60 -14.84 1.03 -23.57
N TYR A 61 -14.58 0.87 -22.29
CA TYR A 61 -15.63 0.62 -21.29
C TYR A 61 -16.55 1.82 -21.08
N ARG A 62 -16.13 3.01 -21.46
CA ARG A 62 -16.98 4.20 -21.45
C ARG A 62 -17.98 4.20 -22.61
N TYR A 63 -17.54 3.75 -23.78
CA TYR A 63 -18.38 3.72 -24.99
C TYR A 63 -19.18 2.43 -25.11
N THR A 64 -18.63 1.31 -24.66
CA THR A 64 -19.23 -0.03 -24.69
C THR A 64 -19.19 -0.66 -23.29
N PRO A 65 -19.99 -0.17 -22.32
CA PRO A 65 -19.86 -0.54 -20.91
C PRO A 65 -20.14 -2.02 -20.61
N ASN A 66 -20.88 -2.70 -21.48
CA ASN A 66 -21.21 -4.14 -21.30
C ASN A 66 -20.18 -5.07 -21.96
N THR A 67 -18.96 -4.60 -22.19
CA THR A 67 -17.87 -5.42 -22.73
C THR A 67 -17.34 -6.36 -21.63
N HIS A 68 -16.95 -7.56 -22.02
CA HIS A 68 -16.29 -8.51 -21.09
C HIS A 68 -15.04 -7.90 -20.47
N SER A 69 -14.79 -8.25 -19.22
CA SER A 69 -13.59 -7.81 -18.53
C SER A 69 -12.33 -8.40 -19.17
N GLU A 70 -11.27 -7.60 -19.25
CA GLU A 70 -10.02 -7.93 -19.91
C GLU A 70 -8.82 -7.72 -18.98
N VAL A 71 -7.73 -8.48 -19.23
CA VAL A 71 -6.46 -8.33 -18.52
C VAL A 71 -5.40 -7.81 -19.48
N VAL A 72 -4.69 -6.76 -19.07
CA VAL A 72 -3.53 -6.22 -19.78
C VAL A 72 -2.28 -6.39 -18.90
N PRO A 73 -1.37 -7.32 -19.23
CA PRO A 73 -0.09 -7.40 -18.56
C PRO A 73 0.83 -6.25 -18.99
N ILE A 74 1.42 -5.55 -18.02
CA ILE A 74 2.42 -4.50 -18.22
C ILE A 74 3.74 -4.99 -17.62
N LEU A 75 4.67 -5.36 -18.48
CA LEU A 75 5.90 -6.03 -18.12
C LEU A 75 7.10 -5.08 -18.21
N GLY A 76 7.85 -4.95 -17.13
CA GLY A 76 9.06 -4.14 -17.09
C GLY A 76 10.07 -4.72 -16.12
N ASN A 77 11.35 -4.45 -16.33
CA ASN A 77 12.40 -4.86 -15.40
C ASN A 77 12.21 -4.17 -14.03
N LYS A 78 12.91 -4.67 -13.00
CA LYS A 78 12.95 -4.02 -11.70
C LYS A 78 13.45 -2.56 -11.88
N GLY A 79 12.69 -1.58 -11.39
CA GLY A 79 13.05 -0.17 -11.57
C GLY A 79 12.68 0.47 -12.91
N ALA A 80 11.97 -0.23 -13.80
CA ALA A 80 11.55 0.31 -15.10
C ALA A 80 10.53 1.45 -15.03
N GLY A 81 9.93 1.75 -13.85
CA GLY A 81 8.96 2.84 -13.70
C GLY A 81 7.50 2.40 -13.82
N LYS A 82 7.19 1.13 -13.54
CA LYS A 82 5.82 0.59 -13.52
C LYS A 82 4.87 1.45 -12.67
N THR A 83 5.24 1.73 -11.42
CA THR A 83 4.46 2.56 -10.50
C THR A 83 4.32 4.01 -11.00
N HIS A 84 5.32 4.56 -11.69
CA HIS A 84 5.24 5.88 -12.31
C HIS A 84 4.25 5.93 -13.47
N LEU A 85 4.21 4.88 -14.32
CA LEU A 85 3.19 4.76 -15.36
C LEU A 85 1.78 4.66 -14.75
N LEU A 86 1.61 3.88 -13.67
CA LEU A 86 0.35 3.77 -12.95
C LEU A 86 -0.09 5.12 -12.36
N HIS A 87 0.85 5.89 -11.78
CA HIS A 87 0.61 7.27 -11.36
C HIS A 87 0.11 8.15 -12.51
N SER A 88 0.76 8.07 -13.68
CA SER A 88 0.35 8.83 -14.87
C SER A 88 -1.06 8.50 -15.34
N ILE A 89 -1.49 7.23 -15.22
CA ILE A 89 -2.85 6.80 -15.54
C ILE A 89 -3.83 7.35 -14.51
N LYS A 90 -3.48 7.30 -13.23
CA LYS A 90 -4.33 7.72 -12.12
C LYS A 90 -4.60 9.24 -12.12
N HIS A 91 -3.58 10.03 -12.41
CA HIS A 91 -3.62 11.49 -12.30
C HIS A 91 -3.60 12.23 -13.63
N GLY A 92 -3.31 11.55 -14.73
CA GLY A 92 -3.14 12.14 -16.06
C GLY A 92 -4.42 12.39 -16.86
N MET A 93 -5.60 12.14 -16.31
CA MET A 93 -6.86 12.26 -17.02
C MET A 93 -7.55 13.60 -16.76
N GLU A 94 -7.19 14.62 -17.51
CA GLU A 94 -7.97 15.84 -17.57
C GLU A 94 -9.29 15.58 -18.33
N GLY A 95 -10.40 15.62 -17.60
CA GLY A 95 -11.76 15.60 -18.18
C GLY A 95 -12.48 14.25 -18.21
N ASN A 96 -11.81 13.11 -18.12
CA ASN A 96 -12.44 11.79 -18.16
C ASN A 96 -12.24 11.02 -16.87
N TRP A 97 -13.20 11.08 -15.95
CA TRP A 97 -13.11 10.38 -14.68
C TRP A 97 -13.26 8.85 -14.85
N GLN A 98 -12.47 8.11 -14.11
CA GLN A 98 -12.50 6.65 -13.99
C GLN A 98 -12.31 6.25 -12.54
N LEU A 99 -12.89 5.11 -12.14
CA LEU A 99 -12.59 4.51 -10.84
C LEU A 99 -11.37 3.60 -10.97
N LEU A 100 -10.22 4.05 -10.49
CA LEU A 100 -9.00 3.27 -10.47
C LEU A 100 -8.75 2.76 -9.07
N VAL A 101 -8.80 1.43 -8.91
CA VAL A 101 -8.55 0.68 -7.69
C VAL A 101 -7.13 0.13 -7.75
N THR A 102 -6.35 0.37 -6.71
CA THR A 102 -4.99 -0.20 -6.54
C THR A 102 -5.01 -1.12 -5.32
N PRO A 103 -5.32 -2.42 -5.53
CA PRO A 103 -5.47 -3.36 -4.44
C PRO A 103 -4.18 -3.55 -3.65
N GLY A 104 -4.31 -3.71 -2.32
CA GLY A 104 -3.20 -4.14 -1.47
C GLY A 104 -2.87 -5.63 -1.63
N SER A 105 -1.98 -6.14 -0.79
CA SER A 105 -1.53 -7.54 -0.85
C SER A 105 -2.69 -8.52 -0.68
N TYR A 106 -2.75 -9.53 -1.54
CA TYR A 106 -3.73 -10.62 -1.46
C TYR A 106 -3.28 -11.68 -0.46
N GLN A 107 -4.21 -12.11 0.40
CA GLN A 107 -3.99 -13.20 1.36
C GLN A 107 -4.82 -14.43 0.97
N ARG A 108 -4.23 -15.61 1.06
CA ARG A 108 -4.84 -16.87 0.60
C ARG A 108 -6.19 -17.21 1.26
N ASP A 109 -6.35 -16.82 2.54
CA ASP A 109 -7.53 -17.19 3.33
C ASP A 109 -8.78 -16.35 2.98
N THR A 110 -8.62 -15.35 2.11
CA THR A 110 -9.71 -14.48 1.67
C THR A 110 -10.24 -14.92 0.30
N ASP A 111 -11.56 -15.03 0.13
CA ASP A 111 -12.14 -15.22 -1.20
C ASP A 111 -11.77 -14.06 -2.12
N PHE A 112 -11.35 -14.36 -3.35
CA PHE A 112 -10.80 -13.35 -4.26
C PHE A 112 -11.83 -12.28 -4.65
N LEU A 113 -13.11 -12.64 -4.84
CA LEU A 113 -14.15 -11.66 -5.14
C LEU A 113 -14.46 -10.77 -3.95
N GLU A 114 -14.46 -11.34 -2.74
CA GLU A 114 -14.62 -10.57 -1.50
C GLU A 114 -13.46 -9.59 -1.31
N TYR A 115 -12.23 -10.05 -1.55
CA TYR A 115 -11.06 -9.17 -1.56
C TYR A 115 -11.19 -8.02 -2.57
N LEU A 116 -11.56 -8.30 -3.82
CA LEU A 116 -11.75 -7.25 -4.84
C LEU A 116 -12.86 -6.27 -4.48
N LEU A 117 -13.99 -6.78 -4.00
CA LEU A 117 -15.12 -5.95 -3.58
C LEU A 117 -14.69 -5.01 -2.44
N PHE A 118 -13.97 -5.55 -1.44
CA PHE A 118 -13.46 -4.73 -0.34
C PHE A 118 -12.53 -3.62 -0.83
N GLN A 119 -11.60 -3.91 -1.74
CA GLN A 119 -10.69 -2.91 -2.31
C GLN A 119 -11.44 -1.84 -3.12
N LEU A 120 -12.48 -2.24 -3.85
CA LEU A 120 -13.33 -1.31 -4.58
C LEU A 120 -14.09 -0.39 -3.63
N LEU A 121 -14.69 -0.93 -2.57
CA LEU A 121 -15.41 -0.17 -1.56
C LEU A 121 -14.48 0.76 -0.77
N ASP A 122 -13.31 0.28 -0.37
CA ASP A 122 -12.29 1.12 0.29
C ASP A 122 -11.87 2.30 -0.59
N THR A 123 -11.70 2.07 -1.90
CA THR A 123 -11.41 3.14 -2.86
C THR A 123 -12.57 4.12 -3.02
N LEU A 124 -13.81 3.65 -3.01
CA LEU A 124 -15.00 4.49 -3.12
C LEU A 124 -15.23 5.35 -1.87
N LEU A 125 -15.12 4.72 -0.70
CA LEU A 125 -15.36 5.37 0.60
C LEU A 125 -14.16 6.18 1.08
N GLY A 126 -12.94 5.82 0.61
CA GLY A 126 -11.70 6.46 1.01
C GLY A 126 -11.58 7.90 0.52
N GLY A 127 -11.28 8.82 1.43
CA GLY A 127 -10.93 10.21 1.10
C GLY A 127 -9.45 10.31 0.74
N GLY A 128 -9.10 10.46 -0.54
CA GLY A 128 -7.73 10.80 -0.92
C GLY A 128 -7.34 12.18 -0.40
N LYS A 129 -6.21 12.30 0.30
CA LYS A 129 -5.68 13.56 0.87
C LYS A 129 -5.52 14.71 -0.16
N GLN A 130 -5.59 14.41 -1.46
CA GLN A 130 -5.35 15.37 -2.56
C GLN A 130 -6.59 15.69 -3.41
N ARG A 131 -7.74 15.04 -3.18
CA ARG A 131 -8.96 15.28 -3.96
C ARG A 131 -9.96 16.10 -3.14
N ASN A 132 -10.50 17.15 -3.74
CA ASN A 132 -11.54 17.99 -3.14
C ASN A 132 -12.89 17.27 -2.97
N SER A 133 -13.07 16.07 -3.57
CA SER A 133 -14.26 15.22 -3.43
C SER A 133 -13.87 13.75 -3.42
N ARG A 134 -14.57 12.95 -2.63
CA ARG A 134 -14.40 11.49 -2.57
C ARG A 134 -14.99 10.85 -3.84
N PRO A 135 -14.46 9.69 -4.28
CA PRO A 135 -15.04 8.96 -5.42
C PRO A 135 -16.53 8.65 -5.25
N LEU A 136 -16.96 8.31 -4.03
CA LEU A 136 -18.36 8.06 -3.73
C LEU A 136 -19.26 9.27 -4.00
N GLU A 137 -18.82 10.47 -3.61
CA GLU A 137 -19.54 11.73 -3.86
C GLU A 137 -19.69 12.00 -5.35
N TYR A 138 -18.62 11.77 -6.12
CA TYR A 138 -18.68 11.94 -7.58
C TYR A 138 -19.66 10.97 -8.25
N VAL A 139 -19.57 9.68 -7.89
CA VAL A 139 -20.49 8.65 -8.43
C VAL A 139 -21.92 8.96 -8.04
N GLY A 140 -22.16 9.31 -6.77
CA GLY A 140 -23.49 9.67 -6.28
C GLY A 140 -24.08 10.86 -7.00
N GLU A 141 -23.29 11.93 -7.18
CA GLU A 141 -23.72 13.13 -7.88
C GLU A 141 -24.14 12.82 -9.35
N GLN A 142 -23.32 12.04 -10.09
CA GLN A 142 -23.66 11.63 -11.46
C GLN A 142 -24.90 10.73 -11.50
N LEU A 143 -25.01 9.80 -10.56
CA LEU A 143 -26.13 8.88 -10.47
C LEU A 143 -27.45 9.62 -10.21
N ILE A 144 -27.46 10.52 -9.25
CA ILE A 144 -28.68 11.26 -8.89
C ILE A 144 -29.08 12.25 -9.98
N ARG A 145 -28.12 12.89 -10.67
CA ARG A 145 -28.39 13.70 -11.87
C ARG A 145 -29.12 12.88 -12.92
N MET A 146 -28.64 11.68 -13.22
CA MET A 146 -29.23 10.79 -14.20
C MET A 146 -30.63 10.32 -13.76
N LEU A 147 -30.77 9.83 -12.52
CA LEU A 147 -32.03 9.33 -11.99
C LEU A 147 -33.10 10.43 -11.93
N LEU A 148 -32.74 11.61 -11.38
CA LEU A 148 -33.65 12.72 -11.27
C LEU A 148 -34.08 13.24 -12.65
N SER A 149 -33.16 13.33 -13.61
CA SER A 149 -33.48 13.72 -14.99
C SER A 149 -34.48 12.73 -15.63
N ARG A 150 -34.31 11.42 -15.46
CA ARG A 150 -35.24 10.37 -15.95
C ARG A 150 -36.59 10.47 -15.25
N THR A 151 -36.57 10.58 -13.91
CA THR A 151 -37.79 10.72 -13.12
C THR A 151 -38.62 11.90 -13.58
N LEU A 152 -37.99 13.06 -13.76
CA LEU A 152 -38.66 14.30 -14.22
C LEU A 152 -39.19 14.18 -15.68
N ALA A 153 -38.49 13.43 -16.53
CA ALA A 153 -38.93 13.17 -17.89
C ALA A 153 -40.20 12.30 -17.92
N ASP A 154 -40.33 11.34 -17.02
CA ASP A 154 -41.48 10.40 -16.93
C ASP A 154 -42.70 10.98 -16.25
N LEU A 155 -42.61 12.18 -15.65
CA LEU A 155 -43.74 12.82 -14.98
C LEU A 155 -44.86 13.21 -15.95
N SER A 156 -46.11 12.94 -15.57
CA SER A 156 -47.31 13.44 -16.26
C SER A 156 -47.45 14.95 -16.09
N SER A 157 -48.31 15.55 -16.91
CA SER A 157 -48.59 17.00 -16.84
C SER A 157 -49.18 17.42 -15.48
N GLU A 158 -49.95 16.54 -14.83
CA GLU A 158 -50.53 16.79 -13.51
C GLU A 158 -49.45 16.77 -12.44
N GLU A 159 -48.57 15.78 -12.46
CA GLU A 159 -47.46 15.64 -11.50
C GLU A 159 -46.47 16.81 -11.63
N ARG A 160 -46.22 17.31 -12.85
CA ARG A 160 -45.36 18.50 -13.06
C ARG A 160 -45.99 19.77 -12.48
N LEU A 161 -47.32 19.88 -12.57
CA LEU A 161 -48.04 21.02 -11.99
C LEU A 161 -48.04 20.96 -10.46
N ASP A 162 -48.11 19.75 -9.89
CA ASP A 162 -47.97 19.53 -8.43
C ASP A 162 -46.57 19.86 -7.95
N LEU A 163 -45.58 19.58 -8.75
CA LEU A 163 -44.17 19.82 -8.42
C LEU A 163 -43.82 21.31 -8.45
N PHE A 164 -44.34 22.03 -9.47
CA PHE A 164 -44.09 23.45 -9.71
C PHE A 164 -45.38 24.24 -9.82
N PRO A 165 -46.14 24.39 -8.70
CA PRO A 165 -47.41 25.12 -8.74
C PRO A 165 -47.18 26.62 -9.04
N PRO A 166 -48.04 27.24 -9.83
CA PRO A 166 -47.94 28.64 -10.11
C PRO A 166 -48.20 29.48 -8.83
N PRO A 167 -47.44 30.55 -8.59
CA PRO A 167 -47.55 31.34 -7.39
C PRO A 167 -48.95 31.97 -7.26
N GLY A 168 -49.58 31.75 -6.08
CA GLY A 168 -50.84 32.37 -5.73
C GLY A 168 -52.13 31.67 -6.20
N LEU A 169 -52.06 30.61 -7.01
CA LEU A 169 -53.25 29.96 -7.58
C LEU A 169 -53.45 28.49 -7.15
N GLY A 170 -52.63 27.95 -6.28
CA GLY A 170 -52.64 26.61 -5.68
C GLY A 170 -53.63 25.59 -6.25
N TRP A 171 -54.71 25.31 -5.51
CA TRP A 171 -55.72 24.32 -5.92
C TRP A 171 -56.53 24.68 -7.18
N ILE A 172 -56.73 26.02 -7.46
CA ILE A 172 -57.43 26.49 -8.66
C ILE A 172 -56.65 26.19 -9.94
N ALA A 173 -55.33 26.37 -9.89
CA ALA A 173 -54.45 26.05 -11.02
C ALA A 173 -54.54 24.55 -11.37
N LYS A 174 -54.58 23.67 -10.34
CA LYS A 174 -54.70 22.24 -10.49
C LYS A 174 -56.02 21.83 -11.15
N THR A 175 -57.11 22.47 -10.80
CA THR A 175 -58.48 22.16 -11.34
C THR A 175 -58.66 22.66 -12.79
N PHE A 176 -58.03 23.76 -13.19
CA PHE A 176 -58.20 24.35 -14.50
C PHE A 176 -56.96 24.25 -15.40
N GLY A 177 -55.91 23.53 -15.01
CA GLY A 177 -54.68 23.37 -15.79
C GLY A 177 -53.92 24.68 -16.04
N LEU A 178 -54.19 25.72 -15.23
CA LEU A 178 -53.53 27.04 -15.37
C LEU A 178 -52.09 26.91 -14.84
N GLY A 179 -51.13 27.30 -15.67
CA GLY A 179 -49.70 27.23 -15.31
C GLY A 179 -48.97 25.94 -15.75
N SER A 180 -49.64 25.03 -16.48
CA SER A 180 -49.04 23.82 -17.01
C SER A 180 -47.84 24.10 -17.93
N THR A 181 -47.88 25.17 -18.74
CA THR A 181 -46.76 25.60 -19.59
C THR A 181 -45.55 26.01 -18.77
N GLN A 182 -45.76 26.79 -17.68
CA GLN A 182 -44.67 27.23 -16.81
C GLN A 182 -44.05 26.06 -15.99
N ALA A 183 -44.89 25.13 -15.54
CA ALA A 183 -44.42 23.91 -14.88
C ALA A 183 -43.61 23.03 -15.85
N LEU A 184 -44.05 22.90 -17.10
CA LEU A 184 -43.35 22.19 -18.16
C LEU A 184 -41.99 22.85 -18.49
N GLU A 185 -41.97 24.18 -18.65
CA GLU A 185 -40.72 24.91 -18.91
C GLU A 185 -39.69 24.75 -17.77
N ARG A 186 -40.12 24.84 -16.51
CA ARG A 186 -39.24 24.61 -15.34
C ARG A 186 -38.73 23.18 -15.28
N THR A 187 -39.61 22.20 -15.50
CA THR A 187 -39.20 20.79 -15.54
C THR A 187 -38.20 20.55 -16.65
N GLN A 188 -38.47 21.09 -17.86
CA GLN A 188 -37.55 20.92 -18.99
C GLN A 188 -36.21 21.62 -18.75
N TRP A 189 -36.22 22.83 -18.19
CA TRP A 189 -34.98 23.52 -17.79
C TRP A 189 -34.14 22.69 -16.83
N LEU A 190 -34.77 22.09 -15.80
CA LEU A 190 -34.05 21.26 -14.82
C LEU A 190 -33.51 19.99 -15.48
N ILE A 191 -34.28 19.31 -16.32
CA ILE A 191 -33.82 18.15 -17.10
C ILE A 191 -32.59 18.51 -17.94
N ASP A 192 -32.68 19.64 -18.69
CA ASP A 192 -31.58 20.11 -19.53
C ASP A 192 -30.33 20.47 -18.69
N ALA A 193 -30.52 21.12 -17.55
CA ALA A 193 -29.44 21.47 -16.64
C ALA A 193 -28.77 20.22 -16.00
N LEU A 194 -29.56 19.23 -15.59
CA LEU A 194 -29.06 17.95 -15.07
C LEU A 194 -28.33 17.13 -16.15
N SER A 195 -28.76 17.22 -17.41
CA SER A 195 -28.20 16.44 -18.52
C SER A 195 -26.91 17.05 -19.10
N ARG A 196 -26.62 18.32 -18.83
CA ARG A 196 -25.38 18.96 -19.35
C ARG A 196 -24.15 18.33 -18.71
N PRO A 197 -23.14 17.96 -19.51
CA PRO A 197 -21.88 17.50 -18.95
C PRO A 197 -21.29 18.63 -18.09
N SER A 198 -21.11 18.36 -16.81
CA SER A 198 -20.48 19.31 -15.90
C SER A 198 -19.01 19.45 -16.25
N GLN A 199 -18.61 20.61 -16.78
CA GLN A 199 -17.19 20.95 -16.91
C GLN A 199 -16.53 21.14 -15.52
N ASP A 200 -17.35 21.40 -14.50
CA ASP A 200 -16.96 21.52 -13.09
C ASP A 200 -17.28 20.25 -12.28
N ALA A 201 -17.00 19.07 -12.84
CA ALA A 201 -17.19 17.78 -12.15
C ALA A 201 -16.44 17.68 -10.79
N LYS A 202 -15.72 18.70 -10.39
CA LYS A 202 -14.96 18.82 -9.14
C LYS A 202 -15.72 19.49 -8.00
N SER A 203 -16.96 19.98 -8.23
CA SER A 203 -17.73 20.68 -7.19
C SER A 203 -18.86 19.79 -6.69
N PRO A 204 -18.75 19.19 -5.49
CA PRO A 204 -19.87 18.46 -4.89
C PRO A 204 -21.06 19.38 -4.62
N GLY A 205 -22.27 18.84 -4.67
CA GLY A 205 -23.50 19.57 -4.37
C GLY A 205 -24.10 20.35 -5.54
N MET A 206 -23.74 20.04 -6.80
CA MET A 206 -24.33 20.66 -7.98
C MET A 206 -25.82 20.30 -8.12
N VAL A 207 -26.22 19.05 -7.83
CA VAL A 207 -27.62 18.63 -7.86
C VAL A 207 -28.46 19.47 -6.92
N LEU A 208 -27.97 19.69 -5.68
CA LEU A 208 -28.67 20.50 -4.70
C LEU A 208 -28.89 21.95 -5.17
N LYS A 209 -27.87 22.55 -5.78
CA LYS A 209 -27.95 23.88 -6.36
C LYS A 209 -28.97 23.97 -7.48
N LEU A 210 -28.96 22.99 -8.42
CA LEU A 210 -29.92 22.94 -9.52
C LEU A 210 -31.36 22.73 -9.02
N CYS A 211 -31.57 21.91 -8.00
CA CYS A 211 -32.87 21.74 -7.36
C CYS A 211 -33.35 23.05 -6.72
N ASP A 212 -32.50 23.74 -5.97
CA ASP A 212 -32.81 25.02 -5.35
C ASP A 212 -33.15 26.12 -6.39
N GLU A 213 -32.34 26.24 -7.45
CA GLU A 213 -32.60 27.16 -8.58
C GLU A 213 -33.94 26.88 -9.28
N ALA A 214 -34.32 25.58 -9.40
CA ALA A 214 -35.62 25.22 -9.96
C ALA A 214 -36.78 25.42 -8.99
N GLY A 215 -36.51 25.60 -7.67
CA GLY A 215 -37.50 25.64 -6.61
C GLY A 215 -37.99 24.24 -6.17
N LEU A 216 -37.21 23.19 -6.43
CA LEU A 216 -37.50 21.84 -6.01
C LEU A 216 -36.82 21.55 -4.66
N THR A 217 -37.58 21.22 -3.62
CA THR A 217 -37.01 20.87 -2.32
C THR A 217 -36.28 19.53 -2.34
N CYS A 218 -35.18 19.41 -1.59
CA CYS A 218 -34.39 18.19 -1.54
C CYS A 218 -35.22 16.96 -1.11
N ASN A 219 -36.13 17.12 -0.13
CA ASN A 219 -37.02 16.05 0.33
C ASN A 219 -37.93 15.57 -0.82
N ARG A 220 -38.50 16.51 -1.59
CA ARG A 220 -39.37 16.16 -2.70
C ARG A 220 -38.61 15.49 -3.85
N ALA A 221 -37.39 15.97 -4.13
CA ALA A 221 -36.49 15.32 -5.07
C ALA A 221 -36.14 13.89 -4.64
N PHE A 222 -35.87 13.70 -3.35
CA PHE A 222 -35.62 12.37 -2.76
C PHE A 222 -36.81 11.43 -2.92
N GLU A 223 -38.03 11.86 -2.55
CA GLU A 223 -39.26 11.08 -2.72
C GLU A 223 -39.46 10.67 -4.20
N LEU A 224 -39.31 11.58 -5.14
CA LEU A 224 -39.45 11.32 -6.55
C LEU A 224 -38.46 10.25 -7.07
N VAL A 225 -37.21 10.35 -6.63
CA VAL A 225 -36.19 9.36 -7.02
C VAL A 225 -36.50 8.01 -6.40
N CYS A 226 -36.91 7.94 -5.12
CA CYS A 226 -37.30 6.69 -4.48
C CYS A 226 -38.50 6.04 -5.17
N ASP A 227 -39.56 6.80 -5.44
CA ASP A 227 -40.75 6.29 -6.17
C ASP A 227 -40.40 5.76 -7.55
N TYR A 228 -39.45 6.38 -8.26
CA TYR A 228 -38.96 5.90 -9.55
C TYR A 228 -38.18 4.59 -9.39
N VAL A 229 -37.27 4.55 -8.43
CA VAL A 229 -36.48 3.33 -8.13
C VAL A 229 -37.41 2.18 -7.75
N ASP A 230 -38.41 2.40 -6.88
CA ASP A 230 -39.36 1.39 -6.46
C ASP A 230 -40.18 0.82 -7.64
N ARG A 231 -40.58 1.68 -8.58
CA ARG A 231 -41.34 1.26 -9.79
C ARG A 231 -40.50 0.49 -10.80
N THR A 232 -39.20 0.76 -10.85
CA THR A 232 -38.31 0.19 -11.88
C THR A 232 -37.48 -0.99 -11.39
N SER A 233 -37.48 -1.27 -10.08
CA SER A 233 -36.66 -2.35 -9.48
C SER A 233 -37.25 -3.73 -9.72
N GLY A 234 -36.39 -4.70 -10.05
CA GLY A 234 -36.73 -6.13 -10.10
C GLY A 234 -36.77 -6.75 -8.70
N HIS A 235 -37.01 -8.09 -8.67
CA HIS A 235 -37.18 -8.83 -7.42
C HIS A 235 -36.11 -9.91 -7.16
N ASP A 236 -35.07 -9.96 -7.99
CA ASP A 236 -33.92 -10.84 -7.75
C ASP A 236 -32.91 -10.21 -6.75
N ALA A 237 -32.00 -11.02 -6.25
CA ALA A 237 -31.04 -10.57 -5.23
C ALA A 237 -30.20 -9.35 -5.69
N ALA A 238 -29.77 -9.34 -6.95
CA ALA A 238 -29.00 -8.26 -7.50
C ALA A 238 -29.83 -6.97 -7.66
N ALA A 239 -31.10 -7.11 -8.05
CA ALA A 239 -32.04 -5.98 -8.14
C ALA A 239 -32.36 -5.40 -6.75
N MET A 240 -32.55 -6.25 -5.73
CA MET A 240 -32.75 -5.79 -4.35
C MET A 240 -31.52 -5.02 -3.84
N MET A 241 -30.31 -5.52 -4.08
CA MET A 241 -29.08 -4.83 -3.71
C MET A 241 -28.92 -3.51 -4.46
N ARG A 242 -29.21 -3.53 -5.78
CA ARG A 242 -29.20 -2.32 -6.59
C ARG A 242 -30.20 -1.29 -6.07
N HIS A 243 -31.40 -1.70 -5.72
CA HIS A 243 -32.43 -0.84 -5.12
C HIS A 243 -31.90 -0.14 -3.85
N ALA A 244 -31.34 -0.90 -2.90
CA ALA A 244 -30.77 -0.34 -1.68
C ALA A 244 -29.61 0.64 -1.97
N ILE A 245 -28.75 0.33 -2.95
CA ILE A 245 -27.67 1.21 -3.37
C ILE A 245 -28.22 2.53 -3.95
N LEU A 246 -29.20 2.46 -4.85
CA LEU A 246 -29.77 3.64 -5.49
C LEU A 246 -30.48 4.56 -4.48
N GLN A 247 -31.24 4.00 -3.54
CA GLN A 247 -31.86 4.76 -2.44
C GLN A 247 -30.83 5.35 -1.50
N GLY A 248 -29.77 4.57 -1.16
CA GLY A 248 -28.68 5.04 -0.32
C GLY A 248 -27.94 6.22 -0.96
N PHE A 249 -27.67 6.19 -2.27
CA PHE A 249 -27.11 7.33 -2.99
C PHE A 249 -28.06 8.53 -3.04
N ALA A 250 -29.37 8.29 -3.23
CA ALA A 250 -30.35 9.37 -3.22
C ALA A 250 -30.37 10.10 -1.85
N ARG A 251 -30.32 9.33 -0.76
CA ARG A 251 -30.22 9.88 0.60
C ARG A 251 -28.90 10.64 0.81
N SER A 252 -27.77 10.03 0.42
CA SER A 252 -26.44 10.63 0.59
C SER A 252 -26.32 11.97 -0.15
N VAL A 253 -26.81 12.07 -1.40
CA VAL A 253 -26.68 13.28 -2.23
C VAL A 253 -27.74 14.32 -1.88
N LEU A 254 -29.02 13.94 -1.82
CA LEU A 254 -30.13 14.86 -1.67
C LEU A 254 -30.40 15.28 -0.21
N LEU A 255 -30.20 14.38 0.74
CA LEU A 255 -30.38 14.63 2.17
C LEU A 255 -29.07 14.83 2.94
N GLN A 256 -27.92 14.67 2.26
CA GLN A 256 -26.59 14.76 2.84
C GLN A 256 -26.36 13.78 4.02
N ASP A 257 -27.03 12.61 3.97
CA ASP A 257 -26.89 11.54 4.94
C ASP A 257 -26.31 10.28 4.27
N GLU A 258 -25.04 10.05 4.52
CA GLU A 258 -24.26 8.93 3.92
C GLU A 258 -24.26 7.68 4.80
N THR A 259 -24.70 7.80 6.05
CA THR A 259 -24.52 6.78 7.09
C THR A 259 -25.12 5.42 6.68
N GLU A 260 -26.30 5.46 6.11
CA GLU A 260 -27.04 4.25 5.69
C GLU A 260 -26.36 3.57 4.49
N LEU A 261 -25.91 4.34 3.49
CA LEU A 261 -25.21 3.82 2.33
C LEU A 261 -23.87 3.18 2.73
N ALA A 262 -23.06 3.86 3.55
CA ALA A 262 -21.79 3.35 4.02
C ALA A 262 -21.96 2.06 4.85
N SER A 263 -22.95 2.04 5.73
CA SER A 263 -23.31 0.84 6.51
C SER A 263 -23.76 -0.31 5.61
N PHE A 264 -24.61 -0.04 4.63
CA PHE A 264 -25.09 -1.05 3.69
C PHE A 264 -23.95 -1.65 2.88
N LEU A 265 -23.08 -0.85 2.30
CA LEU A 265 -21.96 -1.31 1.48
C LEU A 265 -20.93 -2.12 2.28
N THR A 266 -20.79 -1.85 3.59
CA THR A 266 -19.78 -2.51 4.42
C THR A 266 -20.25 -3.87 4.95
N TYR A 267 -21.48 -3.96 5.43
CA TYR A 267 -22.02 -5.19 6.03
C TYR A 267 -23.53 -5.38 5.88
N GLY A 268 -24.32 -4.31 5.73
CA GLY A 268 -25.78 -4.34 5.72
C GLY A 268 -26.38 -5.10 4.52
N PHE A 269 -25.61 -5.29 3.44
CA PHE A 269 -26.06 -6.07 2.29
C PHE A 269 -26.35 -7.54 2.62
N ALA A 270 -25.77 -8.06 3.72
CA ALA A 270 -26.01 -9.42 4.19
C ALA A 270 -27.33 -9.53 5.02
N GLU A 271 -27.91 -8.38 5.42
CA GLU A 271 -29.12 -8.32 6.26
C GLU A 271 -30.40 -8.13 5.46
N LEU A 272 -30.32 -8.04 4.12
CA LEU A 272 -31.49 -7.95 3.27
C LEU A 272 -32.36 -9.21 3.38
N ASP A 273 -33.66 -9.02 3.42
CA ASP A 273 -34.65 -10.10 3.52
C ASP A 273 -34.86 -10.81 2.15
N PHE A 274 -34.02 -11.79 1.89
CA PHE A 274 -34.11 -12.60 0.67
C PHE A 274 -35.10 -13.75 0.84
N LYS A 275 -35.92 -13.98 -0.18
CA LYS A 275 -36.86 -15.13 -0.21
C LYS A 275 -36.18 -16.50 -0.08
N MET A 276 -34.94 -16.61 -0.52
CA MET A 276 -34.02 -17.74 -0.33
C MET A 276 -32.75 -17.21 0.31
N HIS A 277 -32.15 -17.96 1.22
CA HIS A 277 -30.91 -17.57 1.88
C HIS A 277 -29.70 -17.88 0.98
N PRO A 278 -29.17 -16.92 0.22
CA PRO A 278 -28.01 -17.15 -0.63
C PRO A 278 -26.76 -17.35 0.24
N GLY A 279 -25.77 -18.05 -0.29
CA GLY A 279 -24.47 -18.17 0.33
C GLY A 279 -23.73 -16.82 0.36
N ARG A 280 -22.74 -16.67 1.24
CA ARG A 280 -21.95 -15.43 1.36
C ARG A 280 -21.30 -15.02 0.02
N GLN A 281 -20.77 -15.99 -0.73
CA GLN A 281 -20.16 -15.72 -2.04
C GLN A 281 -21.18 -15.22 -3.07
N ASP A 282 -22.41 -15.74 -3.03
CA ASP A 282 -23.50 -15.29 -3.92
C ASP A 282 -23.91 -13.84 -3.58
N LEU A 283 -23.93 -13.47 -2.30
CA LEU A 283 -24.21 -12.11 -1.84
C LEU A 283 -23.11 -11.14 -2.29
N VAL A 284 -21.84 -11.51 -2.11
CA VAL A 284 -20.68 -10.73 -2.55
C VAL A 284 -20.73 -10.51 -4.07
N LEU A 285 -20.99 -11.57 -4.83
CA LEU A 285 -21.12 -11.47 -6.29
C LEU A 285 -22.30 -10.60 -6.71
N ALA A 286 -23.44 -10.72 -6.03
CA ALA A 286 -24.64 -9.92 -6.32
C ALA A 286 -24.39 -8.43 -6.03
N LEU A 287 -23.75 -8.10 -4.90
CA LEU A 287 -23.37 -6.73 -4.57
C LEU A 287 -22.37 -6.16 -5.59
N PHE A 288 -21.35 -6.96 -5.96
CA PHE A 288 -20.38 -6.54 -6.95
C PHE A 288 -21.05 -6.26 -8.31
N LYS A 289 -21.94 -7.16 -8.77
CA LYS A 289 -22.72 -6.96 -10.01
C LYS A 289 -23.61 -5.71 -9.93
N ALA A 290 -24.26 -5.46 -8.80
CA ALA A 290 -25.07 -4.28 -8.60
C ALA A 290 -24.23 -2.99 -8.69
N MET A 291 -23.05 -2.97 -8.05
CA MET A 291 -22.12 -1.84 -8.14
C MET A 291 -21.59 -1.65 -9.56
N MET A 292 -21.18 -2.72 -10.24
CA MET A 292 -20.73 -2.64 -11.64
C MET A 292 -21.85 -2.16 -12.55
N GLY A 293 -23.10 -2.59 -12.33
CA GLY A 293 -24.26 -2.11 -13.06
C GLY A 293 -24.46 -0.59 -12.94
N VAL A 294 -24.25 -0.01 -11.76
CA VAL A 294 -24.28 1.44 -11.54
C VAL A 294 -23.15 2.12 -12.33
N MET A 295 -21.92 1.60 -12.27
CA MET A 295 -20.79 2.18 -13.00
C MET A 295 -20.98 2.12 -14.52
N GLN A 296 -21.49 1.00 -15.03
CA GLN A 296 -21.80 0.80 -16.47
C GLN A 296 -22.89 1.76 -16.96
N GLU A 297 -23.95 1.94 -16.18
CA GLU A 297 -25.03 2.87 -16.51
C GLU A 297 -24.56 4.32 -16.56
N LEU A 298 -23.64 4.69 -15.68
CA LEU A 298 -22.99 6.00 -15.67
C LEU A 298 -21.87 6.13 -16.72
N ARG A 299 -21.54 5.05 -17.43
CA ARG A 299 -20.40 4.97 -18.35
C ARG A 299 -19.08 5.35 -17.68
N LEU A 300 -18.91 4.94 -16.44
CA LEU A 300 -17.71 5.15 -15.64
C LEU A 300 -16.84 3.87 -15.69
N PRO A 301 -15.68 3.90 -16.36
CA PRO A 301 -14.79 2.75 -16.40
C PRO A 301 -14.27 2.39 -15.01
N VAL A 302 -14.21 1.10 -14.73
CA VAL A 302 -13.58 0.55 -13.51
C VAL A 302 -12.28 -0.13 -13.91
N VAL A 303 -11.18 0.33 -13.33
CA VAL A 303 -9.83 -0.18 -13.56
C VAL A 303 -9.30 -0.75 -12.25
N ILE A 304 -8.87 -2.01 -12.27
CA ILE A 304 -8.21 -2.64 -11.13
C ILE A 304 -6.76 -2.90 -11.51
N ALA A 305 -5.85 -2.15 -10.88
CA ALA A 305 -4.44 -2.18 -11.21
C ALA A 305 -3.64 -2.86 -10.08
N PHE A 306 -3.11 -4.04 -10.36
CA PHE A 306 -2.22 -4.76 -9.47
C PHE A 306 -0.77 -4.34 -9.74
N ASP A 307 -0.12 -3.74 -8.77
CA ASP A 307 1.31 -3.41 -8.78
C ASP A 307 2.02 -4.20 -7.68
N GLN A 308 3.35 -4.31 -7.75
CA GLN A 308 4.18 -4.98 -6.75
C GLN A 308 3.85 -6.47 -6.57
N LEU A 309 3.70 -7.22 -7.68
CA LEU A 309 3.40 -8.65 -7.65
C LEU A 309 4.65 -9.53 -7.51
N GLU A 310 5.81 -8.94 -7.26
CA GLU A 310 7.09 -9.64 -7.20
C GLU A 310 7.06 -10.79 -6.19
N ASP A 311 6.49 -10.57 -5.01
CA ASP A 311 6.42 -11.60 -3.95
C ASP A 311 5.59 -12.82 -4.36
N LEU A 312 4.46 -12.59 -5.04
CA LEU A 312 3.64 -13.67 -5.59
C LEU A 312 4.36 -14.44 -6.71
N LEU A 313 5.08 -13.72 -7.58
CA LEU A 313 5.76 -14.29 -8.73
C LEU A 313 7.11 -14.97 -8.39
N LEU A 314 7.70 -14.64 -7.22
CA LEU A 314 8.92 -15.30 -6.71
C LEU A 314 8.65 -16.67 -6.11
N ALA A 315 7.41 -16.99 -5.81
CA ALA A 315 6.99 -18.25 -5.19
C ALA A 315 7.48 -19.48 -6.01
N ARG A 316 8.05 -20.46 -5.31
CA ARG A 316 8.55 -21.70 -5.94
C ARG A 316 7.43 -22.74 -6.03
N ARG A 317 7.49 -23.59 -7.05
CA ARG A 317 6.59 -24.74 -7.20
C ARG A 317 6.66 -25.60 -5.93
N ASN A 318 5.51 -25.90 -5.31
CA ASN A 318 5.29 -26.63 -4.07
C ASN A 318 5.31 -25.79 -2.78
N ASP A 319 5.55 -24.49 -2.81
CA ASP A 319 5.38 -23.62 -1.65
C ASP A 319 3.91 -23.20 -1.48
N ASP A 320 3.49 -22.90 -0.26
CA ASP A 320 2.16 -22.32 -0.01
C ASP A 320 1.99 -20.95 -0.69
N ALA A 321 3.09 -20.21 -0.85
CA ALA A 321 3.14 -18.99 -1.62
C ALA A 321 2.80 -19.23 -3.12
N HIS A 322 3.22 -20.35 -3.71
CA HIS A 322 2.84 -20.70 -5.08
C HIS A 322 1.34 -20.94 -5.22
N LYS A 323 0.74 -21.65 -4.26
CA LYS A 323 -0.71 -21.88 -4.23
C LYS A 323 -1.47 -20.58 -4.05
N THR A 324 -0.96 -19.64 -3.24
CA THR A 324 -1.53 -18.30 -3.09
C THR A 324 -1.49 -17.53 -4.40
N ALA A 325 -0.37 -17.56 -5.10
CA ALA A 325 -0.23 -16.92 -6.41
C ALA A 325 -1.13 -17.58 -7.48
N GLU A 326 -1.21 -18.91 -7.51
CA GLU A 326 -2.11 -19.63 -8.38
C GLU A 326 -3.58 -19.27 -8.11
N THR A 327 -4.00 -19.24 -6.83
CA THR A 327 -5.34 -18.82 -6.41
C THR A 327 -5.63 -17.38 -6.82
N PHE A 328 -4.65 -16.48 -6.70
CA PHE A 328 -4.76 -15.09 -7.12
C PHE A 328 -5.03 -14.96 -8.63
N PHE A 329 -4.23 -15.61 -9.48
CA PHE A 329 -4.41 -15.54 -10.94
C PHE A 329 -5.67 -16.28 -11.40
N ALA A 330 -6.00 -17.41 -10.78
CA ALA A 330 -7.27 -18.10 -11.00
C ALA A 330 -8.45 -17.21 -10.59
N GLY A 331 -8.32 -16.45 -9.51
CA GLY A 331 -9.29 -15.47 -9.06
C GLY A 331 -9.53 -14.34 -10.07
N ILE A 332 -8.48 -13.78 -10.67
CA ILE A 332 -8.60 -12.79 -11.75
C ILE A 332 -9.42 -13.38 -12.91
N VAL A 333 -9.07 -14.58 -13.38
CA VAL A 333 -9.76 -15.24 -14.48
C VAL A 333 -11.22 -15.53 -14.13
N LYS A 334 -11.51 -15.99 -12.90
CA LYS A 334 -12.88 -16.20 -12.40
C LYS A 334 -13.67 -14.88 -12.40
N ALA A 335 -13.06 -13.79 -11.91
CA ALA A 335 -13.69 -12.48 -11.90
C ALA A 335 -14.02 -11.97 -13.30
N MET A 336 -13.12 -12.15 -14.28
CA MET A 336 -13.36 -11.81 -15.69
C MET A 336 -14.57 -12.52 -16.29
N HIS A 337 -14.87 -13.75 -15.84
CA HIS A 337 -16.04 -14.50 -16.32
C HIS A 337 -17.35 -14.15 -15.61
N GLN A 338 -17.27 -13.63 -14.41
CA GLN A 338 -18.45 -13.35 -13.58
C GLN A 338 -18.87 -11.88 -13.62
N LEU A 339 -17.96 -10.99 -13.98
CA LEU A 339 -18.13 -9.55 -13.95
C LEU A 339 -17.73 -8.95 -15.31
N ASP A 340 -18.61 -8.14 -15.89
CA ASP A 340 -18.32 -7.38 -17.10
C ASP A 340 -17.89 -5.93 -16.77
N GLY A 341 -17.15 -5.29 -17.65
CA GLY A 341 -16.85 -3.88 -17.58
C GLY A 341 -15.62 -3.51 -16.72
N ILE A 342 -14.78 -4.49 -16.37
CA ILE A 342 -13.56 -4.23 -15.60
C ILE A 342 -12.31 -4.37 -16.49
N SER A 343 -11.43 -3.39 -16.43
CA SER A 343 -10.08 -3.47 -17.00
C SER A 343 -9.08 -3.84 -15.90
N PHE A 344 -8.51 -5.03 -15.98
CA PHE A 344 -7.44 -5.47 -15.08
C PHE A 344 -6.08 -5.11 -15.66
N LEU A 345 -5.32 -4.26 -14.97
CA LEU A 345 -3.93 -3.93 -15.31
C LEU A 345 -3.00 -4.68 -14.36
N VAL A 346 -2.12 -5.51 -14.91
CA VAL A 346 -1.22 -6.36 -14.13
C VAL A 346 0.22 -5.92 -14.36
N PHE A 347 0.79 -5.18 -13.41
CA PHE A 347 2.16 -4.69 -13.47
C PHE A 347 3.10 -5.74 -12.86
N ALA A 348 3.98 -6.30 -13.67
CA ALA A 348 4.86 -7.37 -13.23
C ALA A 348 6.30 -7.20 -13.75
N GLU A 349 7.26 -7.84 -13.07
CA GLU A 349 8.62 -7.98 -13.58
C GLU A 349 8.64 -8.98 -14.71
N ARG A 350 9.28 -8.60 -15.85
CA ARG A 350 9.31 -9.41 -17.06
C ARG A 350 9.88 -10.81 -16.83
N GLY A 351 11.01 -10.91 -16.13
CA GLY A 351 11.67 -12.20 -15.86
C GLY A 351 10.83 -13.13 -14.99
N LEU A 352 10.22 -12.55 -13.93
CA LEU A 352 9.36 -13.31 -13.01
C LEU A 352 8.07 -13.75 -13.70
N TRP A 353 7.43 -12.89 -14.48
CA TRP A 353 6.24 -13.22 -15.26
C TRP A 353 6.49 -14.38 -16.21
N ASN A 354 7.53 -14.27 -17.03
CA ASN A 354 7.87 -15.29 -18.01
C ASN A 354 8.23 -16.65 -17.38
N ARG A 355 8.73 -16.65 -16.15
CA ARG A 355 9.02 -17.88 -15.40
C ARG A 355 7.78 -18.45 -14.73
N PHE A 356 6.93 -17.61 -14.14
CA PHE A 356 5.82 -18.04 -13.28
C PHE A 356 4.59 -18.42 -14.08
N ILE A 357 4.15 -17.61 -15.06
CA ILE A 357 2.92 -17.84 -15.79
C ILE A 357 2.88 -19.21 -16.51
N PRO A 358 3.98 -19.69 -17.14
CA PRO A 358 4.00 -21.04 -17.73
C PRO A 358 3.86 -22.19 -16.73
N SER A 359 3.98 -21.92 -15.42
CA SER A 359 3.76 -22.93 -14.38
C SER A 359 2.30 -23.09 -13.95
N LEU A 360 1.43 -22.16 -14.34
CA LEU A 360 0.01 -22.17 -14.04
C LEU A 360 -0.74 -23.18 -14.93
N ASP A 361 -2.00 -23.44 -14.57
CA ASP A 361 -2.91 -24.20 -15.42
C ASP A 361 -3.08 -23.56 -16.81
N GLY A 362 -3.12 -24.39 -17.87
CA GLY A 362 -3.19 -23.91 -19.25
C GLY A 362 -4.37 -22.98 -19.53
N TYR A 363 -5.52 -23.23 -18.87
CA TYR A 363 -6.69 -22.35 -18.98
C TYR A 363 -6.43 -20.95 -18.41
N ILE A 364 -5.73 -20.86 -17.30
CA ILE A 364 -5.36 -19.58 -16.69
C ILE A 364 -4.35 -18.84 -17.58
N GLN A 365 -3.35 -19.59 -18.10
CA GLN A 365 -2.36 -19.02 -19.02
C GLN A 365 -3.01 -18.40 -20.26
N ASP A 366 -3.93 -19.13 -20.91
CA ASP A 366 -4.61 -18.65 -22.11
C ASP A 366 -5.38 -17.36 -21.86
N ARG A 367 -6.06 -17.26 -20.72
CA ARG A 367 -6.86 -16.07 -20.35
C ARG A 367 -5.98 -14.87 -20.02
N LEU A 368 -4.90 -15.06 -19.28
CA LEU A 368 -3.96 -13.99 -18.95
C LEU A 368 -3.17 -13.49 -20.18
N ASN A 369 -2.95 -14.34 -21.17
CA ASN A 369 -2.25 -14.00 -22.41
C ASN A 369 -3.21 -13.66 -23.57
N ASN A 370 -4.52 -13.57 -23.31
CA ASN A 370 -5.49 -13.23 -24.33
C ASN A 370 -5.20 -11.85 -24.91
N PRO A 371 -5.07 -11.71 -26.23
CA PRO A 371 -4.78 -10.41 -26.83
C PRO A 371 -5.95 -9.44 -26.68
N VAL A 372 -5.66 -8.23 -26.23
CA VAL A 372 -6.62 -7.13 -26.09
C VAL A 372 -6.56 -6.25 -27.33
N HIS A 373 -7.71 -5.92 -27.90
CA HIS A 373 -7.80 -4.99 -29.02
C HIS A 373 -7.75 -3.55 -28.51
N VAL A 374 -6.83 -2.74 -29.04
CA VAL A 374 -6.69 -1.33 -28.69
C VAL A 374 -7.05 -0.48 -29.89
N PRO A 375 -8.12 0.31 -29.85
CA PRO A 375 -8.53 1.15 -30.97
C PRO A 375 -7.42 2.09 -31.43
N GLY A 376 -7.10 2.01 -32.74
CA GLY A 376 -6.03 2.80 -33.35
C GLY A 376 -4.61 2.24 -33.20
N TYR A 377 -4.40 1.20 -32.38
CA TYR A 377 -3.08 0.57 -32.16
C TYR A 377 -3.04 -0.92 -32.53
N GLY A 378 -4.20 -1.52 -32.79
CA GLY A 378 -4.29 -2.95 -33.11
C GLY A 378 -4.41 -3.82 -31.86
N THR A 379 -3.84 -5.03 -31.92
CA THR A 379 -3.99 -6.04 -30.87
C THR A 379 -2.70 -6.19 -30.06
N ILE A 380 -2.81 -6.11 -28.73
CA ILE A 380 -1.70 -6.16 -27.78
C ILE A 380 -1.85 -7.40 -26.90
N LYS A 381 -0.83 -8.25 -26.81
CA LYS A 381 -0.78 -9.38 -25.86
C LYS A 381 -0.27 -8.96 -24.49
N CYS A 382 0.78 -8.15 -24.48
CA CYS A 382 1.33 -7.54 -23.27
C CYS A 382 2.03 -6.23 -23.65
N MET A 383 2.10 -5.31 -22.72
CA MET A 383 2.83 -4.07 -22.86
C MET A 383 4.20 -4.22 -22.23
N LYS A 384 5.25 -3.81 -22.93
CA LYS A 384 6.63 -3.90 -22.45
C LYS A 384 7.17 -2.50 -22.17
N LEU A 385 7.65 -2.28 -20.95
CA LEU A 385 8.36 -1.07 -20.57
C LEU A 385 9.86 -1.27 -20.83
N GLU A 386 10.35 -0.60 -21.85
CA GLU A 386 11.77 -0.63 -22.22
C GLU A 386 12.53 0.52 -21.54
N ALA A 387 13.87 0.46 -21.57
CA ALA A 387 14.71 1.55 -21.08
C ALA A 387 14.38 2.86 -21.81
N PRO A 388 14.39 4.01 -21.12
CA PRO A 388 14.08 5.28 -21.76
C PRO A 388 15.15 5.65 -22.78
N PRO A 389 14.77 6.12 -23.99
CA PRO A 389 15.71 6.60 -24.97
C PRO A 389 16.43 7.85 -24.48
N PHE A 390 17.58 8.15 -25.08
CA PHE A 390 18.48 9.22 -24.70
C PHE A 390 17.80 10.58 -24.41
N GLU A 391 16.89 11.01 -25.27
CA GLU A 391 16.16 12.28 -25.09
C GLU A 391 15.28 12.28 -23.83
N LEU A 392 14.71 11.14 -23.46
CA LEU A 392 13.92 11.01 -22.24
C LEU A 392 14.79 10.97 -20.99
N VAL A 393 15.99 10.41 -21.05
CA VAL A 393 16.97 10.45 -19.96
C VAL A 393 17.25 11.91 -19.59
N ARG A 394 17.53 12.77 -20.59
CA ARG A 394 17.73 14.20 -20.38
C ARG A 394 16.55 14.86 -19.68
N LYS A 395 15.32 14.59 -20.14
CA LYS A 395 14.10 15.16 -19.52
C LYS A 395 13.92 14.70 -18.08
N VAL A 396 14.18 13.42 -17.78
CA VAL A 396 14.13 12.89 -16.41
C VAL A 396 15.13 13.57 -15.49
N VAL A 397 16.36 13.79 -15.98
CA VAL A 397 17.38 14.52 -15.23
C VAL A 397 16.97 15.97 -14.98
N MET A 398 16.45 16.66 -15.99
CA MET A 398 15.95 18.03 -15.85
C MET A 398 14.80 18.12 -14.85
N ALA A 399 13.81 17.23 -14.95
CA ALA A 399 12.68 17.19 -14.02
C ALA A 399 13.13 17.04 -12.55
N ARG A 400 14.27 16.36 -12.31
CA ARG A 400 14.86 16.22 -10.98
C ARG A 400 15.61 17.46 -10.53
N LEU A 401 16.36 18.10 -11.44
CA LEU A 401 17.20 19.25 -11.12
C LEU A 401 16.40 20.55 -10.99
N GLU A 402 15.36 20.75 -11.80
CA GLU A 402 14.58 21.98 -11.86
C GLU A 402 14.02 22.43 -10.50
N PRO A 403 13.35 21.58 -9.69
CA PRO A 403 12.88 21.98 -8.36
C PRO A 403 14.02 22.39 -7.40
N ALA A 404 15.18 21.69 -7.47
CA ALA A 404 16.32 21.97 -6.62
C ALA A 404 17.03 23.29 -7.00
N LEU A 405 17.00 23.66 -8.27
CA LEU A 405 17.61 24.89 -8.80
C LEU A 405 16.63 26.07 -8.78
N HIS A 406 15.35 25.82 -8.58
CA HIS A 406 14.34 26.87 -8.52
C HIS A 406 14.60 27.79 -7.31
N GLY A 407 14.73 29.09 -7.57
CA GLY A 407 15.06 30.10 -6.55
C GLY A 407 16.55 30.44 -6.43
N LEU A 408 17.43 29.77 -7.19
CA LEU A 408 18.83 30.21 -7.30
C LEU A 408 18.91 31.52 -8.10
N PRO A 409 19.49 32.61 -7.53
CA PRO A 409 19.76 33.82 -8.30
C PRO A 409 20.66 33.49 -9.50
N ASN A 410 20.31 33.98 -10.69
CA ASN A 410 21.03 33.71 -11.95
C ASN A 410 21.00 32.26 -12.46
N PHE A 411 19.99 31.46 -12.10
CA PHE A 411 19.81 30.10 -12.62
C PHE A 411 19.93 30.00 -14.15
N LYS A 412 19.40 30.98 -14.89
CA LYS A 412 19.46 31.02 -16.36
C LYS A 412 20.88 31.17 -16.96
N SER A 413 21.89 31.52 -16.15
CA SER A 413 23.28 31.60 -16.59
C SER A 413 24.07 30.29 -16.43
N LEU A 414 23.50 29.29 -15.77
CA LEU A 414 24.12 27.98 -15.59
C LEU A 414 23.87 27.08 -16.82
N PRO A 415 24.76 26.09 -17.08
CA PRO A 415 24.49 25.05 -18.06
C PRO A 415 23.19 24.32 -17.77
N GLU A 416 22.48 23.88 -18.81
CA GLU A 416 21.13 23.29 -18.74
C GLU A 416 21.02 22.14 -17.72
N PHE A 417 22.05 21.31 -17.61
CA PHE A 417 22.06 20.14 -16.73
C PHE A 417 22.94 20.31 -15.47
N TYR A 418 23.28 21.56 -15.14
CA TYR A 418 24.12 21.79 -13.97
C TYR A 418 23.61 21.07 -12.71
N PRO A 419 24.45 20.33 -11.93
CA PRO A 419 25.92 20.31 -11.94
C PRO A 419 26.58 19.29 -12.89
N PHE A 420 25.80 18.55 -13.69
CA PHE A 420 26.31 17.54 -14.60
C PHE A 420 26.79 18.15 -15.92
N THR A 421 27.70 17.43 -16.61
CA THR A 421 28.05 17.70 -17.99
C THR A 421 27.18 16.85 -18.94
N LEU A 422 26.97 17.34 -20.16
CA LEU A 422 26.23 16.60 -21.17
C LEU A 422 26.87 15.22 -21.45
N GLU A 423 28.20 15.14 -21.45
CA GLU A 423 28.95 13.89 -21.66
C GLU A 423 28.69 12.86 -20.55
N GLN A 424 28.50 13.30 -19.30
CA GLN A 424 28.15 12.40 -18.20
C GLN A 424 26.75 11.81 -18.38
N ILE A 425 25.77 12.63 -18.80
CA ILE A 425 24.41 12.19 -19.09
C ILE A 425 24.41 11.21 -20.26
N ASP A 426 25.10 11.55 -21.34
CA ASP A 426 25.21 10.73 -22.55
C ASP A 426 25.85 9.36 -22.27
N ARG A 427 26.86 9.32 -21.40
CA ARG A 427 27.50 8.07 -21.01
C ARG A 427 26.56 7.14 -20.25
N ILE A 428 25.77 7.70 -19.31
CA ILE A 428 24.78 6.90 -18.56
C ILE A 428 23.69 6.41 -19.52
N ALA A 429 23.17 7.29 -20.37
CA ALA A 429 22.08 6.94 -21.29
C ALA A 429 22.47 5.80 -22.27
N ARG A 430 23.74 5.75 -22.71
CA ARG A 430 24.25 4.68 -23.59
C ARG A 430 24.27 3.28 -22.96
N THR A 431 24.20 3.19 -21.63
CA THR A 431 24.14 1.89 -20.94
C THR A 431 22.72 1.33 -20.88
N GLU A 432 21.72 2.03 -21.45
CA GLU A 432 20.30 1.65 -21.43
C GLU A 432 19.79 1.20 -20.04
N PRO A 433 20.09 1.98 -18.98
CA PRO A 433 19.76 1.56 -17.62
C PRO A 433 18.26 1.63 -17.35
N THR A 434 17.78 0.87 -16.35
CA THR A 434 16.44 1.12 -15.84
C THR A 434 16.36 2.51 -15.21
N LEU A 435 15.15 3.06 -15.07
CA LEU A 435 14.98 4.38 -14.42
C LEU A 435 15.61 4.42 -13.02
N ARG A 436 15.47 3.35 -12.25
CA ARG A 436 16.07 3.24 -10.91
C ARG A 436 17.60 3.28 -10.96
N ASP A 437 18.20 2.45 -11.80
CA ASP A 437 19.66 2.37 -11.92
C ASP A 437 20.25 3.69 -12.42
N MET A 438 19.58 4.32 -13.36
CA MET A 438 19.92 5.65 -13.87
C MET A 438 19.90 6.70 -12.75
N LEU A 439 18.82 6.76 -11.98
CA LEU A 439 18.69 7.74 -10.89
C LEU A 439 19.69 7.48 -9.77
N GLN A 440 20.05 6.21 -9.48
CA GLN A 440 21.13 5.87 -8.55
C GLN A 440 22.49 6.35 -9.05
N GLN A 441 22.81 6.17 -10.34
CA GLN A 441 24.05 6.67 -10.91
C GLN A 441 24.13 8.21 -10.81
N PHE A 442 23.04 8.93 -11.16
CA PHE A 442 23.00 10.38 -11.02
C PHE A 442 23.08 10.84 -9.56
N ARG A 443 22.52 10.07 -8.62
CA ARG A 443 22.68 10.33 -7.20
C ARG A 443 24.16 10.30 -6.80
N HIS A 444 24.90 9.27 -7.17
CA HIS A 444 26.32 9.14 -6.87
C HIS A 444 27.16 10.25 -7.55
N PHE A 445 26.86 10.58 -8.79
CA PHE A 445 27.54 11.69 -9.47
C PHE A 445 27.25 13.03 -8.81
N PHE A 446 26.03 13.29 -8.41
CA PHE A 446 25.65 14.48 -7.69
C PHE A 446 26.39 14.59 -6.36
N ASP A 447 26.39 13.53 -5.56
CA ASP A 447 27.10 13.51 -4.27
C ASP A 447 28.59 13.77 -4.46
N LYS A 448 29.22 13.18 -5.47
CA LYS A 448 30.65 13.43 -5.80
C LYS A 448 30.93 14.88 -6.21
N ILE A 449 30.07 15.48 -7.02
CA ILE A 449 30.28 16.84 -7.53
C ILE A 449 29.97 17.89 -6.45
N VAL A 450 28.86 17.71 -5.70
CA VAL A 450 28.37 18.75 -4.78
C VAL A 450 29.00 18.65 -3.40
N TYR A 451 29.19 17.44 -2.86
CA TYR A 451 29.72 17.25 -1.50
C TYR A 451 31.23 16.91 -1.48
N GLY A 452 31.85 16.63 -2.63
CA GLY A 452 33.29 16.38 -2.74
C GLY A 452 33.76 15.07 -2.08
N ALA A 453 35.05 15.00 -1.79
CA ALA A 453 35.75 13.80 -1.31
C ALA A 453 35.38 13.33 0.11
N GLU A 454 34.41 13.95 0.78
CA GLU A 454 33.89 13.42 2.06
C GLU A 454 33.20 12.05 1.90
N SER A 455 32.93 11.62 0.65
CA SER A 455 32.32 10.31 0.34
C SER A 455 33.33 9.21 -0.08
N GLU A 456 34.64 9.44 0.00
CA GLU A 456 35.67 8.47 -0.44
C GLU A 456 35.83 7.22 0.44
N SER A 457 34.92 6.97 1.38
CA SER A 457 34.92 5.73 2.18
C SER A 457 34.08 4.59 1.62
N ILE A 458 33.51 4.74 0.41
CA ILE A 458 32.82 3.64 -0.28
C ILE A 458 33.72 3.15 -1.42
N THR A 459 34.35 2.01 -1.20
CA THR A 459 35.13 1.27 -2.19
C THR A 459 34.37 1.19 -3.51
N GLU A 460 35.03 1.63 -4.59
CA GLU A 460 34.53 1.47 -5.96
C GLU A 460 34.22 -0.02 -6.20
N VAL A 461 32.97 -0.39 -6.18
CA VAL A 461 32.52 -1.59 -6.87
C VAL A 461 32.51 -1.22 -8.36
N ALA A 462 33.52 -1.66 -9.08
CA ALA A 462 33.60 -1.54 -10.52
C ALA A 462 32.28 -2.07 -11.13
N PRO A 463 31.68 -1.35 -12.09
CA PRO A 463 30.52 -1.88 -12.77
C PRO A 463 30.93 -3.16 -13.49
N SER A 464 30.49 -4.30 -13.00
CA SER A 464 30.62 -5.56 -13.72
C SER A 464 29.77 -5.45 -14.99
N SER A 465 30.45 -5.10 -16.08
CA SER A 465 29.92 -5.21 -17.42
C SER A 465 29.75 -6.71 -17.74
N VAL A 466 28.61 -7.25 -17.37
CA VAL A 466 28.13 -8.51 -17.94
C VAL A 466 26.78 -8.24 -18.56
N GLY A 467 26.81 -7.78 -19.79
CA GLY A 467 25.66 -7.83 -20.67
C GLY A 467 25.34 -9.29 -20.96
N TYR A 468 24.31 -9.82 -20.36
CA TYR A 468 23.73 -11.07 -20.83
C TYR A 468 22.81 -10.78 -21.99
N HIS A 469 23.33 -10.92 -23.21
CA HIS A 469 22.53 -11.31 -24.34
C HIS A 469 22.10 -12.76 -24.09
N VAL A 470 20.87 -12.96 -23.76
CA VAL A 470 20.28 -14.31 -23.75
C VAL A 470 19.62 -14.50 -25.08
N ASP A 471 20.40 -15.06 -26.03
CA ASP A 471 19.84 -15.86 -27.08
C ASP A 471 19.35 -17.16 -26.46
N SER A 472 18.12 -17.50 -26.78
CA SER A 472 17.38 -18.66 -26.33
C SER A 472 18.15 -19.98 -26.60
N VAL A 473 18.76 -20.52 -25.53
CA VAL A 473 19.06 -21.96 -25.45
C VAL A 473 18.79 -22.39 -24.02
N GLU A 474 17.80 -23.25 -23.87
CA GLU A 474 17.52 -23.97 -22.65
C GLU A 474 18.73 -24.76 -22.19
N MET A 475 19.33 -24.41 -21.06
CA MET A 475 20.17 -25.30 -20.28
C MET A 475 19.87 -25.11 -18.81
N GLU A 476 19.19 -26.07 -18.22
CA GLU A 476 19.09 -26.22 -16.77
C GLU A 476 20.50 -26.45 -16.21
N VAL A 477 21.06 -25.44 -15.55
CA VAL A 477 22.27 -25.58 -14.76
C VAL A 477 21.83 -25.86 -13.30
N PRO A 478 22.26 -27.00 -12.73
CA PRO A 478 21.96 -27.31 -11.32
C PRO A 478 22.55 -26.25 -10.39
N LEU A 479 21.76 -25.86 -9.36
CA LEU A 479 22.07 -24.79 -8.41
C LEU A 479 23.42 -24.95 -7.68
N ASP A 480 23.99 -26.15 -7.67
CA ASP A 480 25.24 -26.48 -7.00
C ASP A 480 26.52 -26.07 -7.77
N GLN A 481 26.38 -25.59 -9.01
CA GLN A 481 27.51 -25.16 -9.82
C GLN A 481 27.68 -23.63 -9.94
N LEU A 482 26.89 -22.86 -9.21
CA LEU A 482 27.01 -21.38 -9.14
C LEU A 482 28.11 -20.99 -8.13
N PRO A 483 29.01 -20.05 -8.47
CA PRO A 483 29.97 -19.50 -7.52
C PRO A 483 29.32 -18.90 -6.28
N GLU A 484 29.91 -19.10 -5.11
CA GLU A 484 29.35 -18.67 -3.79
C GLU A 484 29.00 -17.18 -3.73
N GLY A 485 29.66 -16.31 -4.48
CA GLY A 485 29.35 -14.88 -4.56
C GLY A 485 27.99 -14.56 -5.18
N VAL A 486 27.46 -15.43 -6.05
CA VAL A 486 26.15 -15.23 -6.69
C VAL A 486 25.01 -15.69 -5.78
N ARG A 487 25.27 -16.70 -4.94
CA ARG A 487 24.30 -17.16 -3.91
C ARG A 487 23.99 -16.08 -2.87
N SER A 488 24.98 -15.28 -2.50
CA SER A 488 24.83 -14.18 -1.55
C SER A 488 24.06 -12.99 -2.13
N MET A 489 24.17 -12.72 -3.43
CA MET A 489 23.46 -11.62 -4.08
C MET A 489 21.94 -11.85 -4.24
N VAL A 490 21.53 -13.11 -4.45
CA VAL A 490 20.09 -13.46 -4.58
C VAL A 490 19.35 -13.35 -3.24
N ILE A 491 20.08 -13.48 -2.12
CA ILE A 491 19.51 -13.39 -0.76
C ILE A 491 19.50 -11.93 -0.22
N LEU A 492 20.39 -11.07 -0.76
CA LEU A 492 20.53 -9.69 -0.26
C LEU A 492 19.49 -8.69 -0.82
N ASP A 493 18.73 -9.06 -1.83
CA ASP A 493 17.75 -8.16 -2.48
C ASP A 493 16.31 -8.32 -1.96
N ALA A 494 16.07 -9.21 -1.01
CA ALA A 494 14.79 -9.31 -0.31
C ALA A 494 14.83 -8.49 0.98
N THR A 495 14.70 -7.18 0.87
CA THR A 495 14.31 -6.34 2.01
C THR A 495 12.80 -6.51 2.20
N PRO A 496 12.34 -7.09 3.32
CA PRO A 496 10.92 -7.08 3.63
C PRO A 496 10.51 -5.65 3.95
N GLU A 497 9.60 -5.09 3.17
CA GLU A 497 8.89 -3.88 3.56
C GLU A 497 8.13 -4.15 4.84
N THR A 498 8.39 -3.36 5.84
CA THR A 498 7.74 -3.43 7.15
C THR A 498 6.26 -3.08 6.97
N GLN A 499 5.39 -4.07 6.93
CA GLN A 499 3.96 -3.86 7.07
C GLN A 499 3.68 -3.51 8.53
N ILE A 500 3.41 -2.24 8.80
CA ILE A 500 2.82 -1.81 10.06
C ILE A 500 1.37 -2.28 10.05
N GLY A 501 1.11 -3.38 10.74
CA GLY A 501 -0.24 -3.87 10.98
C GLY A 501 -1.04 -2.84 11.77
N LYS A 502 -2.13 -2.35 11.19
CA LYS A 502 -3.15 -1.58 11.92
C LYS A 502 -3.78 -2.49 12.97
N ALA A 503 -3.46 -2.28 14.22
CA ALA A 503 -4.21 -2.85 15.33
C ALA A 503 -5.55 -2.11 15.45
N GLU A 504 -6.64 -2.81 15.18
CA GLU A 504 -7.98 -2.35 15.52
C GLU A 504 -8.18 -2.39 17.03
N HIS A 505 -8.23 -1.23 17.67
CA HIS A 505 -8.78 -1.11 19.00
C HIS A 505 -10.25 -0.69 18.92
N ARG A 506 -11.15 -1.67 19.12
CA ARG A 506 -12.48 -1.40 19.67
C ARG A 506 -12.32 -1.14 21.16
N ASN A 507 -12.63 0.06 21.60
CA ASN A 507 -13.29 0.28 22.90
C ASN A 507 -14.03 1.60 22.91
N SER A 508 -15.32 1.46 23.11
CA SER A 508 -16.31 2.49 23.41
C SER A 508 -16.02 3.14 24.77
N PHE A 509 -15.96 4.47 24.84
CA PHE A 509 -16.45 5.24 25.99
C PHE A 509 -16.82 6.66 25.57
N SER A 510 -17.98 7.10 26.06
CA SER A 510 -18.66 8.35 25.79
C SER A 510 -18.01 9.57 26.46
N PRO A 511 -18.38 10.79 26.03
CA PRO A 511 -17.61 11.99 26.32
C PRO A 511 -18.04 12.67 27.65
N THR A 512 -17.08 13.23 28.33
CA THR A 512 -17.35 14.20 29.41
C THR A 512 -16.74 15.56 29.02
N GLN A 513 -17.55 16.55 29.27
CA GLN A 513 -17.52 17.95 28.89
C GLN A 513 -16.28 18.74 29.27
N VAL A 514 -15.94 19.65 28.36
CA VAL A 514 -14.97 20.74 28.47
C VAL A 514 -15.56 21.90 29.22
N PRO A 515 -14.82 22.73 29.94
CA PRO A 515 -15.11 24.14 30.09
C PRO A 515 -14.16 25.01 29.27
N GLU A 516 -14.77 25.90 28.50
CA GLU A 516 -14.14 27.02 27.80
C GLU A 516 -13.52 28.03 28.81
N THR A 517 -12.37 28.56 28.46
CA THR A 517 -11.99 29.91 28.87
C THR A 517 -11.21 30.65 27.79
N GLN A 518 -11.55 31.90 27.68
CA GLN A 518 -11.36 32.90 26.65
C GLN A 518 -9.92 33.41 26.47
N SER A 519 -9.64 33.77 25.22
CA SER A 519 -9.01 34.95 24.64
C SER A 519 -7.78 35.61 25.28
N GLY A 520 -6.78 35.86 24.44
CA GLY A 520 -5.77 36.90 24.63
C GLY A 520 -4.80 36.96 23.45
N ASN A 521 -4.87 38.05 22.70
CA ASN A 521 -4.02 38.43 21.56
C ASN A 521 -2.51 38.45 21.90
N ASP A 522 -1.60 38.15 21.03
CA ASP A 522 -0.80 39.05 20.20
C ASP A 522 0.55 38.46 19.77
N ALA A 523 0.87 38.78 18.53
CA ALA A 523 2.19 39.07 17.97
C ALA A 523 3.33 38.03 18.00
N GLY A 524 3.56 37.49 16.84
CA GLY A 524 4.84 37.36 16.17
C GLY A 524 6.10 36.98 16.97
N LEU A 525 6.48 35.70 16.82
CA LEU A 525 7.90 35.32 16.81
C LEU A 525 8.00 33.99 16.08
N LYS A 526 8.66 34.01 14.94
CA LYS A 526 9.15 32.81 14.27
C LYS A 526 10.14 32.11 15.21
N GLU A 527 9.65 31.16 15.95
CA GLU A 527 10.48 30.24 16.70
C GLU A 527 10.86 29.11 15.74
N GLU A 528 12.09 29.13 15.26
CA GLU A 528 12.77 27.95 14.75
C GLU A 528 12.67 26.87 15.83
N LYS A 529 11.79 25.89 15.64
CA LYS A 529 11.78 24.69 16.48
C LYS A 529 13.10 23.96 16.26
N ARG A 530 14.07 24.23 17.13
CA ARG A 530 15.22 23.37 17.37
C ARG A 530 14.66 21.96 17.57
N ILE A 531 15.22 21.02 16.82
CA ILE A 531 15.08 19.59 17.06
C ILE A 531 15.46 19.38 18.54
N GLN A 532 14.47 19.19 19.41
CA GLN A 532 14.72 18.77 20.77
C GLN A 532 15.22 17.32 20.70
N GLU A 533 16.53 17.13 20.81
CA GLU A 533 17.07 15.85 21.26
C GLU A 533 16.35 15.54 22.58
N LEU A 534 15.54 14.49 22.60
CA LEU A 534 14.90 14.02 23.81
C LEU A 534 16.01 13.81 24.84
N GLN A 535 15.95 14.51 25.96
CA GLN A 535 16.98 14.41 26.99
C GLN A 535 17.03 12.95 27.48
N PRO A 536 18.20 12.38 27.72
CA PRO A 536 18.37 11.00 28.21
C PRO A 536 17.49 10.66 29.42
N GLU A 537 17.21 11.66 30.26
CA GLU A 537 16.33 11.56 31.43
C GLU A 537 14.86 11.29 31.05
N ALA A 538 14.36 11.93 29.98
CA ALA A 538 12.99 11.71 29.50
C ALA A 538 12.79 10.30 28.94
N LEU A 539 13.78 9.77 28.22
CA LEU A 539 13.78 8.40 27.72
C LEU A 539 13.82 7.37 28.86
N SER A 540 14.64 7.61 29.89
CA SER A 540 14.70 6.75 31.08
C SER A 540 13.39 6.76 31.88
N LEU A 541 12.72 7.89 31.97
CA LEU A 541 11.40 7.99 32.62
C LEU A 541 10.31 7.27 31.84
N LEU A 542 10.29 7.40 30.51
CA LEU A 542 9.35 6.67 29.66
C LEU A 542 9.58 5.17 29.78
N TRP A 543 10.84 4.73 29.75
CA TRP A 543 11.20 3.32 29.97
C TRP A 543 10.69 2.83 31.31
N ALA A 544 10.99 3.53 32.40
CA ALA A 544 10.59 3.13 33.76
C ALA A 544 9.09 2.99 33.90
N LYS A 545 8.33 3.90 33.30
CA LYS A 545 6.86 3.87 33.27
C LYS A 545 6.34 2.63 32.55
N GLU A 546 6.72 2.42 31.29
CA GLU A 546 6.19 1.32 30.49
C GLU A 546 6.68 -0.03 30.99
N PHE A 547 7.90 -0.10 31.52
CA PHE A 547 8.45 -1.30 32.17
C PHE A 547 7.68 -1.70 33.43
N SER A 548 7.36 -0.75 34.31
CA SER A 548 6.58 -1.06 35.51
C SER A 548 5.18 -1.54 35.20
N LEU A 549 4.50 -0.91 34.23
CA LEU A 549 3.19 -1.36 33.74
C LEU A 549 3.26 -2.78 33.13
N ALA A 550 4.28 -3.05 32.33
CA ALA A 550 4.49 -4.36 31.72
C ALA A 550 4.73 -5.43 32.80
N LYS A 551 5.54 -5.11 33.82
CA LYS A 551 5.84 -6.01 34.93
C LYS A 551 4.59 -6.37 35.75
N GLU A 552 3.73 -5.38 36.05
CA GLU A 552 2.45 -5.60 36.72
C GLU A 552 1.51 -6.50 35.91
N GLN A 553 1.46 -6.34 34.59
CA GLN A 553 0.62 -7.15 33.71
C GLN A 553 1.11 -8.60 33.58
N LEU A 554 2.40 -8.84 33.68
CA LEU A 554 3.02 -10.17 33.53
C LEU A 554 3.19 -10.95 34.85
N MET A 555 2.98 -10.31 36.01
CA MET A 555 3.08 -10.96 37.32
C MET A 555 2.02 -12.03 37.61
N PRO A 556 0.74 -11.93 37.14
CA PRO A 556 -0.25 -12.95 37.43
C PRO A 556 0.14 -14.32 36.88
N GLU A 557 -0.25 -15.39 37.61
CA GLU A 557 0.01 -16.75 37.20
C GLU A 557 -0.63 -17.07 35.85
N GLY A 558 0.16 -17.58 34.88
CA GLY A 558 -0.30 -17.87 33.52
C GLY A 558 -0.22 -16.68 32.56
N ALA A 559 0.00 -15.45 33.01
CA ALA A 559 0.04 -14.26 32.15
C ALA A 559 1.16 -14.35 31.10
N LEU A 560 2.35 -14.90 31.46
CA LEU A 560 3.46 -15.08 30.52
C LEU A 560 3.09 -15.98 29.33
N ALA A 561 2.38 -17.10 29.57
CA ALA A 561 1.96 -18.00 28.52
C ALA A 561 0.90 -17.37 27.63
N GLY A 562 0.02 -16.52 28.19
CA GLY A 562 -0.97 -15.76 27.46
C GLY A 562 -0.37 -14.66 26.57
N ALA A 563 0.72 -14.05 27.00
CA ALA A 563 1.41 -12.94 26.33
C ALA A 563 2.51 -13.41 25.35
N THR A 564 2.53 -14.67 24.94
CA THR A 564 3.61 -15.23 24.09
C THR A 564 3.76 -14.47 22.78
N LYS A 565 2.67 -14.07 22.13
CA LYS A 565 2.72 -13.32 20.85
C LYS A 565 3.26 -11.91 21.03
N GLU A 566 2.79 -11.21 22.04
CA GLU A 566 3.23 -9.85 22.36
C GLU A 566 4.72 -9.82 22.74
N LEU A 567 5.16 -10.82 23.51
CA LEU A 567 6.56 -10.97 23.86
C LEU A 567 7.43 -11.31 22.65
N GLN A 568 6.93 -12.14 21.73
CA GLN A 568 7.63 -12.45 20.47
C GLN A 568 7.75 -11.21 19.58
N ALA A 569 6.68 -10.43 19.46
CA ALA A 569 6.69 -9.16 18.74
C ALA A 569 7.66 -8.15 19.37
N GLY A 570 7.72 -8.12 20.72
CA GLY A 570 8.68 -7.31 21.47
C GLY A 570 10.13 -7.68 21.21
N LEU A 571 10.44 -8.97 21.18
CA LEU A 571 11.76 -9.48 20.82
C LEU A 571 12.15 -9.08 19.39
N GLY A 572 11.23 -9.23 18.44
CA GLY A 572 11.42 -8.80 17.07
C GLY A 572 11.72 -7.30 16.97
N SER A 573 10.93 -6.46 17.64
CA SER A 573 11.08 -5.01 17.65
C SER A 573 12.42 -4.57 18.27
N LEU A 574 12.85 -5.21 19.37
CA LEU A 574 14.13 -4.96 20.00
C LEU A 574 15.30 -5.26 19.05
N LEU A 575 15.27 -6.43 18.40
CA LEU A 575 16.33 -6.83 17.47
C LEU A 575 16.35 -5.99 16.20
N HIS A 576 15.19 -5.58 15.67
CA HIS A 576 15.14 -4.63 14.57
C HIS A 576 15.79 -3.30 14.92
N LEU A 577 15.48 -2.75 16.09
CA LEU A 577 16.12 -1.52 16.52
C LEU A 577 17.65 -1.68 16.67
N CYS A 578 18.10 -2.82 17.22
CA CYS A 578 19.53 -3.14 17.32
C CYS A 578 20.20 -3.19 15.94
N HIS A 579 19.52 -3.74 14.94
CA HIS A 579 19.98 -3.76 13.57
C HIS A 579 20.03 -2.33 12.98
N ASP A 580 18.95 -1.56 13.07
CA ASP A 580 18.80 -0.26 12.43
C ASP A 580 19.73 0.80 13.01
N GLN A 581 19.98 0.73 14.32
CA GLN A 581 20.88 1.66 15.02
C GLN A 581 22.31 1.11 15.17
N GLY A 582 22.60 -0.08 14.61
CA GLY A 582 23.92 -0.67 14.62
C GLY A 582 24.46 -1.04 16.02
N ILE A 583 23.54 -1.40 16.95
CA ILE A 583 23.90 -1.76 18.32
C ILE A 583 24.71 -3.07 18.31
N LYS A 584 25.85 -3.07 19.02
CA LYS A 584 26.75 -4.21 19.10
C LYS A 584 26.64 -4.88 20.44
N VAL A 585 26.80 -6.22 20.44
CA VAL A 585 26.93 -7.05 21.63
C VAL A 585 28.34 -7.70 21.64
N GLY A 586 29.24 -7.09 22.35
CA GLY A 586 30.68 -7.44 22.25
C GLY A 586 31.20 -7.21 20.82
N PRO A 587 31.81 -8.24 20.17
CA PRO A 587 32.28 -8.12 18.77
C PRO A 587 31.18 -8.33 17.74
N TRP A 588 29.95 -8.69 18.14
CA TRP A 588 28.85 -9.10 17.31
C TRP A 588 27.95 -7.91 16.95
N ARG A 589 27.46 -7.89 15.71
CA ARG A 589 26.41 -6.98 15.24
C ARG A 589 25.35 -7.78 14.48
N LEU A 590 24.13 -7.31 14.49
CA LEU A 590 23.07 -7.86 13.68
C LEU A 590 23.23 -7.44 12.21
N GLN A 591 23.17 -8.41 11.33
CA GLN A 591 23.18 -8.21 9.88
C GLN A 591 21.77 -8.32 9.29
N HIS A 592 20.94 -9.21 9.87
CA HIS A 592 19.57 -9.42 9.40
C HIS A 592 18.70 -9.93 10.55
N VAL A 593 17.43 -9.51 10.55
CA VAL A 593 16.43 -9.91 11.54
C VAL A 593 15.12 -10.21 10.83
N VAL A 594 14.48 -11.32 11.18
CA VAL A 594 13.08 -11.61 10.86
C VAL A 594 12.32 -11.70 12.16
N SER A 595 11.45 -10.73 12.43
CA SER A 595 10.78 -10.60 13.74
C SER A 595 9.97 -11.82 14.12
N GLU A 596 9.27 -12.41 13.16
CA GLU A 596 8.42 -13.55 13.35
C GLU A 596 8.53 -14.48 12.14
N TRP A 597 9.20 -15.60 12.32
CA TRP A 597 9.24 -16.68 11.36
C TRP A 597 8.26 -17.76 11.81
N THR A 598 7.17 -17.92 11.10
CA THR A 598 6.15 -18.91 11.41
C THR A 598 6.39 -20.23 10.69
N PHE A 599 6.24 -21.35 11.39
CA PHE A 599 6.42 -22.69 10.87
C PHE A 599 5.50 -23.69 11.59
N GLY A 600 5.16 -24.79 10.92
CA GLY A 600 4.24 -25.80 11.46
C GLY A 600 2.80 -25.31 11.59
N ASP A 601 1.95 -26.18 12.13
CA ASP A 601 0.48 -25.96 12.16
C ASP A 601 -0.02 -25.29 13.46
N HIS A 602 0.87 -24.86 14.35
CA HIS A 602 0.44 -24.33 15.65
C HIS A 602 0.56 -22.81 15.72
N PRO A 603 -0.57 -22.08 15.79
CA PRO A 603 -0.61 -20.62 15.65
C PRO A 603 0.11 -19.85 16.78
N THR A 604 0.35 -20.48 17.94
CA THR A 604 1.01 -19.83 19.09
C THR A 604 2.43 -20.33 19.28
N TYR A 605 2.70 -21.62 19.04
CA TYR A 605 4.01 -22.22 19.30
C TYR A 605 4.90 -22.27 18.05
N GLY A 606 4.32 -22.18 16.85
CA GLY A 606 5.03 -22.26 15.57
C GLY A 606 5.66 -20.95 15.13
N ALA A 607 6.23 -20.16 16.05
CA ALA A 607 6.92 -18.90 15.70
C ALA A 607 8.25 -18.79 16.45
N ILE A 608 9.27 -18.31 15.74
CA ILE A 608 10.59 -17.92 16.27
C ILE A 608 11.03 -16.61 15.62
N THR A 609 11.93 -15.88 16.27
CA THR A 609 12.65 -14.76 15.66
C THR A 609 13.96 -15.26 15.06
N LEU A 610 14.26 -14.91 13.81
CA LEU A 610 15.55 -15.22 13.20
C LEU A 610 16.47 -14.01 13.32
N ALA A 611 17.68 -14.23 13.81
CA ALA A 611 18.70 -13.21 13.96
C ALA A 611 20.03 -13.70 13.36
N HIS A 612 20.59 -12.93 12.43
CA HIS A 612 21.88 -13.20 11.84
C HIS A 612 22.92 -12.28 12.48
N TRP A 613 23.74 -12.84 13.34
CA TRP A 613 24.84 -12.14 14.00
C TRP A 613 26.14 -12.32 13.21
N VAL A 614 26.89 -11.26 13.03
CA VAL A 614 28.16 -11.28 12.30
C VAL A 614 29.26 -10.64 13.14
N CYS A 615 30.41 -11.29 13.21
CA CYS A 615 31.65 -10.73 13.71
C CYS A 615 32.47 -10.16 12.54
N ARG A 616 33.44 -9.30 12.83
CA ARG A 616 34.14 -8.43 11.84
C ARG A 616 34.73 -9.19 10.65
N ASP A 617 35.10 -10.46 10.80
CA ASP A 617 35.76 -11.28 9.76
C ASP A 617 35.14 -12.70 9.64
N GLY A 618 33.92 -12.92 10.14
CA GLY A 618 33.28 -14.23 10.22
C GLY A 618 32.04 -14.39 9.34
N GLN A 619 31.68 -15.64 9.10
CA GLN A 619 30.39 -15.97 8.52
C GLN A 619 29.23 -15.58 9.46
N PRO A 620 28.03 -15.25 8.94
CA PRO A 620 26.88 -14.96 9.78
C PRO A 620 26.50 -16.17 10.63
N TRP A 621 26.26 -15.93 11.90
CA TRP A 621 25.74 -16.91 12.85
C TRP A 621 24.21 -16.80 12.84
N LYS A 622 23.52 -17.78 12.24
CA LYS A 622 22.06 -17.79 12.06
C LYS A 622 21.38 -18.42 13.27
N VAL A 623 20.73 -17.62 14.05
CA VAL A 623 20.10 -18.02 15.30
C VAL A 623 18.58 -17.93 15.19
N GLY A 624 17.88 -19.02 15.51
CA GLY A 624 16.46 -19.02 15.81
C GLY A 624 16.25 -18.76 17.31
N ILE A 625 15.45 -17.77 17.67
CA ILE A 625 15.15 -17.43 19.06
C ILE A 625 13.65 -17.65 19.30
N GLY A 626 13.31 -18.62 20.12
CA GLY A 626 11.94 -19.00 20.46
C GLY A 626 11.56 -18.73 21.89
N LEU A 627 10.36 -18.21 22.13
CA LEU A 627 9.79 -18.07 23.46
C LEU A 627 9.07 -19.38 23.84
N PHE A 628 9.62 -20.11 24.80
CA PHE A 628 9.08 -21.38 25.31
C PHE A 628 8.37 -21.14 26.63
N LEU A 629 7.13 -20.62 26.59
CA LEU A 629 6.40 -20.09 27.74
C LEU A 629 5.21 -20.95 28.18
N ALA A 630 4.85 -21.98 27.42
CA ALA A 630 3.73 -22.84 27.77
C ALA A 630 3.92 -23.60 29.09
N ASN A 631 2.84 -23.75 29.86
CA ASN A 631 2.79 -24.43 31.16
C ASN A 631 1.98 -25.74 31.09
N GLY A 632 2.16 -26.62 32.08
CA GLY A 632 1.37 -27.82 32.23
C GLY A 632 1.43 -28.75 31.01
N GLN A 633 0.26 -29.19 30.53
CA GLN A 633 0.15 -30.10 29.37
C GLN A 633 0.65 -29.51 28.07
N GLY A 634 0.59 -28.20 27.91
CA GLY A 634 1.08 -27.45 26.73
C GLY A 634 2.59 -27.47 26.56
N LYS A 635 3.33 -27.62 27.66
CA LYS A 635 4.81 -27.59 27.72
C LYS A 635 5.48 -28.54 26.73
N SER A 636 5.07 -29.79 26.72
CA SER A 636 5.67 -30.80 25.82
C SER A 636 5.36 -30.54 24.37
N ARG A 637 4.17 -29.97 24.05
CA ARG A 637 3.76 -29.63 22.70
C ARG A 637 4.48 -28.38 22.18
N ASP A 638 4.61 -27.36 23.02
CA ASP A 638 5.36 -26.13 22.69
C ASP A 638 6.82 -26.47 22.37
N LEU A 639 7.48 -27.26 23.22
CA LEU A 639 8.85 -27.69 22.97
C LEU A 639 8.98 -28.49 21.66
N ALA A 640 8.09 -29.48 21.45
CA ALA A 640 8.14 -30.30 20.25
C ALA A 640 7.97 -29.44 18.95
N VAL A 641 7.08 -28.47 18.98
CA VAL A 641 6.88 -27.52 17.84
C VAL A 641 8.13 -26.66 17.67
N LYS A 642 8.71 -26.09 18.73
CA LYS A 642 9.94 -25.27 18.62
C LYS A 642 11.12 -26.08 18.07
N LEU A 643 11.28 -27.33 18.52
CA LEU A 643 12.36 -28.21 18.02
C LEU A 643 12.18 -28.59 16.55
N SER A 644 10.95 -28.60 16.01
CA SER A 644 10.72 -28.86 14.58
C SER A 644 11.26 -27.75 13.65
N ALA A 645 11.66 -26.59 14.21
CA ALA A 645 12.38 -25.57 13.44
C ALA A 645 13.68 -26.09 12.80
N TRP A 646 14.26 -27.15 13.38
CA TRP A 646 15.43 -27.81 12.81
C TRP A 646 15.15 -28.68 11.58
N ASP A 647 13.90 -29.05 11.36
CA ASP A 647 13.48 -29.92 10.27
C ASP A 647 13.00 -29.13 9.06
N LEU A 648 13.18 -27.80 9.08
CA LEU A 648 12.84 -26.92 7.96
C LEU A 648 13.82 -27.10 6.79
N GLU A 649 13.31 -27.23 5.59
CA GLU A 649 14.08 -27.30 4.35
C GLU A 649 13.70 -26.15 3.42
N PRO A 650 14.67 -25.29 3.00
CA PRO A 650 16.10 -25.29 3.40
C PRO A 650 16.30 -24.88 4.87
N ALA A 651 17.41 -25.34 5.48
CA ALA A 651 17.78 -25.00 6.85
C ALA A 651 17.91 -23.46 7.01
N VAL A 652 17.09 -22.89 7.90
CA VAL A 652 17.04 -21.44 8.14
C VAL A 652 17.86 -21.02 9.36
N ILE A 653 18.22 -21.97 10.23
CA ILE A 653 18.97 -21.75 11.47
C ILE A 653 20.16 -22.69 11.59
N ASP A 654 21.23 -22.19 12.16
CA ASP A 654 22.42 -22.97 12.56
C ASP A 654 22.39 -23.25 14.08
N HIS A 655 21.64 -22.45 14.84
CA HIS A 655 21.49 -22.56 16.31
C HIS A 655 20.05 -22.20 16.70
N LEU A 656 19.55 -22.84 17.75
CA LEU A 656 18.24 -22.56 18.33
C LEU A 656 18.39 -22.18 19.81
N ILE A 657 17.94 -21.00 20.18
CA ILE A 657 17.87 -20.50 21.54
C ILE A 657 16.41 -20.47 21.98
N LEU A 658 16.08 -21.21 23.03
CA LEU A 658 14.76 -21.18 23.64
C LEU A 658 14.81 -20.43 24.97
N LEU A 659 14.08 -19.32 25.05
CA LEU A 659 13.95 -18.52 26.26
C LEU A 659 12.79 -19.07 27.10
N ARG A 660 13.08 -19.48 28.34
CA ARG A 660 12.11 -20.05 29.26
C ARG A 660 12.11 -19.33 30.62
N PRO A 661 10.92 -19.17 31.27
CA PRO A 661 10.88 -18.57 32.60
C PRO A 661 11.84 -19.25 33.59
N GLU A 662 12.64 -18.44 34.30
CA GLU A 662 13.66 -18.91 35.22
C GLU A 662 13.11 -19.88 36.28
N ALA A 663 11.87 -19.67 36.71
CA ALA A 663 11.21 -20.53 37.71
C ALA A 663 10.86 -21.94 37.17
N ASP A 664 10.90 -22.20 35.86
CA ASP A 664 10.48 -23.47 35.25
C ASP A 664 11.47 -23.99 34.19
N MET A 665 12.74 -23.95 34.46
CA MET A 665 13.81 -24.40 33.55
C MET A 665 13.90 -25.92 33.38
N MET A 666 13.32 -26.71 34.30
CA MET A 666 13.45 -28.17 34.27
C MET A 666 12.61 -28.82 33.19
N LEU A 667 13.28 -29.57 32.31
CA LEU A 667 12.62 -30.45 31.34
C LEU A 667 12.42 -31.83 31.95
N VAL A 668 11.19 -32.35 31.88
CA VAL A 668 10.82 -33.67 32.43
C VAL A 668 10.13 -34.53 31.36
N GLY A 669 10.18 -35.85 31.53
CA GLY A 669 9.48 -36.81 30.69
C GLY A 669 9.80 -36.72 29.20
N LYS A 670 8.77 -36.65 28.36
CA LYS A 670 8.91 -36.62 26.89
C LYS A 670 9.70 -35.39 26.40
N GLY A 671 9.58 -34.25 27.09
CA GLY A 671 10.34 -33.05 26.74
C GLY A 671 11.85 -33.23 26.92
N LYS A 672 12.28 -33.84 28.03
CA LYS A 672 13.69 -34.15 28.27
C LYS A 672 14.24 -35.12 27.22
N GLN A 673 13.45 -36.13 26.84
CA GLN A 673 13.86 -37.10 25.84
C GLN A 673 13.99 -36.42 24.43
N ALA A 674 13.03 -35.60 24.03
CA ALA A 674 13.10 -34.88 22.78
C ALA A 674 14.34 -33.96 22.70
N TRP A 675 14.66 -33.26 23.79
CA TRP A 675 15.84 -32.42 23.87
C TRP A 675 17.14 -33.24 23.73
N GLN A 676 17.27 -34.35 24.47
CA GLN A 676 18.42 -35.23 24.35
C GLN A 676 18.59 -35.87 22.96
N ASP A 677 17.49 -36.16 22.28
CA ASP A 677 17.54 -36.71 20.94
C ASP A 677 18.01 -35.66 19.93
N MET A 678 17.71 -34.37 20.14
CA MET A 678 18.25 -33.27 19.36
C MET A 678 19.74 -33.05 19.56
N GLU A 679 20.21 -33.09 20.82
CA GLU A 679 21.64 -33.03 21.14
C GLU A 679 22.43 -34.16 20.51
N LYS A 680 21.92 -35.41 20.52
CA LYS A 680 22.52 -36.56 19.83
C LYS A 680 22.62 -36.39 18.31
N LYS A 681 21.73 -35.62 17.70
CA LYS A 681 21.78 -35.29 16.27
C LYS A 681 22.78 -34.18 15.93
N GLY A 682 23.53 -33.68 16.91
CA GLY A 682 24.49 -32.59 16.73
C GLY A 682 23.86 -31.23 16.44
N ARG A 683 22.55 -31.06 16.76
CA ARG A 683 21.85 -29.81 16.61
C ARG A 683 22.08 -28.88 17.78
N HIS A 684 22.72 -27.73 17.55
CA HIS A 684 23.11 -26.79 18.60
C HIS A 684 21.90 -26.01 19.15
N SER A 685 21.30 -26.54 20.21
CA SER A 685 20.18 -25.88 20.88
C SER A 685 20.55 -25.48 22.30
N ARG A 686 20.06 -24.35 22.77
CA ARG A 686 20.32 -23.81 24.09
C ARG A 686 19.03 -23.36 24.76
N LEU A 687 18.88 -23.73 26.04
CA LEU A 687 17.76 -23.29 26.86
C LEU A 687 18.27 -22.21 27.83
N GLU A 688 17.77 -20.98 27.67
CA GLU A 688 18.18 -19.82 28.43
C GLU A 688 17.10 -19.36 29.41
N PRO A 689 17.49 -19.00 30.66
CA PRO A 689 16.53 -18.49 31.63
C PRO A 689 16.06 -17.07 31.24
N LEU A 690 14.78 -16.87 31.14
CA LEU A 690 14.15 -15.57 30.92
C LEU A 690 13.56 -15.06 32.23
N THR A 691 14.13 -14.00 32.79
CA THR A 691 13.65 -13.36 34.03
C THR A 691 12.35 -12.61 33.77
N LEU A 692 11.58 -12.34 34.85
CA LEU A 692 10.39 -11.50 34.75
C LEU A 692 10.72 -10.08 34.21
N ASP A 693 11.87 -9.56 34.59
CA ASP A 693 12.37 -8.26 34.12
C ASP A 693 12.70 -8.30 32.61
N GLY A 694 13.29 -9.41 32.13
CA GLY A 694 13.50 -9.64 30.70
C GLY A 694 12.17 -9.70 29.93
N CYS A 695 11.17 -10.42 30.47
CA CYS A 695 9.81 -10.43 29.89
C CYS A 695 9.19 -9.03 29.87
N ALA A 696 9.28 -8.28 30.97
CA ALA A 696 8.76 -6.94 31.07
C ALA A 696 9.42 -5.96 30.07
N SER A 697 10.75 -6.12 29.87
CA SER A 697 11.48 -5.35 28.86
C SER A 697 10.96 -5.63 27.44
N LEU A 698 10.80 -6.91 27.07
CA LEU A 698 10.26 -7.30 25.77
C LEU A 698 8.82 -6.80 25.57
N TYR A 699 8.00 -6.89 26.59
CA TYR A 699 6.59 -6.48 26.53
C TYR A 699 6.41 -4.96 26.45
N ALA A 700 7.26 -4.19 27.14
CA ALA A 700 7.24 -2.73 27.14
C ALA A 700 7.79 -2.14 25.84
N PHE A 701 8.71 -2.83 25.16
CA PHE A 701 9.50 -2.29 24.08
C PHE A 701 8.67 -1.76 22.89
N PRO A 702 7.68 -2.49 22.34
CA PRO A 702 6.83 -1.97 21.27
C PRO A 702 6.02 -0.74 21.69
N ARG A 703 5.61 -0.64 22.96
CA ARG A 703 4.86 0.52 23.49
C ARG A 703 5.74 1.75 23.59
N ILE A 704 6.98 1.57 24.00
CA ILE A 704 7.98 2.65 24.05
C ILE A 704 8.22 3.19 22.64
N LEU A 705 8.41 2.31 21.65
CA LEU A 705 8.58 2.71 20.25
C LEU A 705 7.34 3.44 19.73
N ALA A 706 6.13 2.98 20.04
CA ALA A 706 4.89 3.62 19.65
C ALA A 706 4.75 5.02 20.29
N SER A 707 5.01 5.15 21.58
CA SER A 707 4.96 6.45 22.28
C SER A 707 5.99 7.45 21.76
N LEU A 708 7.16 6.97 21.36
CA LEU A 708 8.17 7.82 20.70
C LEU A 708 7.74 8.24 19.30
N ALA A 709 7.13 7.33 18.54
CA ALA A 709 6.63 7.62 17.20
C ALA A 709 5.46 8.62 17.20
N GLU A 710 4.56 8.55 18.20
CA GLU A 710 3.47 9.51 18.37
C GLU A 710 3.95 10.94 18.67
N GLY A 711 5.12 11.07 19.31
CA GLY A 711 5.76 12.37 19.61
C GLY A 711 6.56 12.97 18.45
N LEU A 712 6.78 12.21 17.37
CA LEU A 712 7.57 12.64 16.22
C LEU A 712 6.68 13.17 15.10
N VAL A 713 7.20 14.16 14.36
CA VAL A 713 6.55 14.63 13.12
C VAL A 713 6.69 13.53 12.06
N GLU A 714 5.65 13.31 11.26
CA GLU A 714 5.60 12.26 10.23
C GLU A 714 6.86 12.31 9.33
N GLY A 715 7.63 11.20 9.34
CA GLY A 715 8.89 11.09 8.57
C GLY A 715 10.19 11.38 9.35
N GLN A 716 10.12 11.73 10.62
CA GLN A 716 11.34 11.85 11.44
C GLN A 716 11.84 10.46 11.89
N PRO A 717 13.17 10.22 11.85
CA PRO A 717 13.74 8.99 12.37
C PRO A 717 13.58 8.91 13.89
N LEU A 718 13.47 7.68 14.42
CA LEU A 718 13.49 7.46 15.86
C LEU A 718 14.78 8.01 16.49
N PRO A 719 14.71 8.53 17.72
CA PRO A 719 15.89 8.98 18.44
C PRO A 719 16.89 7.84 18.65
N ASN A 720 18.15 8.17 18.90
CA ASN A 720 19.16 7.16 19.20
C ASN A 720 18.88 6.52 20.57
N LEU A 721 18.48 5.25 20.57
CA LEU A 721 18.16 4.46 21.76
C LEU A 721 19.29 3.50 22.16
N ALA A 722 20.45 3.54 21.48
CA ALA A 722 21.53 2.57 21.69
C ALA A 722 21.98 2.50 23.15
N ASN A 723 22.18 3.62 23.80
CA ASN A 723 22.60 3.67 25.20
C ASN A 723 21.53 3.09 26.14
N LEU A 724 20.26 3.41 25.91
CA LEU A 724 19.15 2.90 26.70
C LEU A 724 19.03 1.38 26.58
N VAL A 725 19.12 0.86 25.35
CA VAL A 725 19.03 -0.58 25.07
C VAL A 725 20.22 -1.32 25.67
N GLN A 726 21.44 -0.79 25.54
CA GLN A 726 22.64 -1.37 26.15
C GLN A 726 22.51 -1.42 27.68
N GLU A 727 22.04 -0.35 28.32
CA GLU A 727 21.89 -0.30 29.77
C GLU A 727 20.77 -1.23 30.27
N LYS A 728 19.64 -1.28 29.61
CA LYS A 728 18.44 -1.96 30.12
C LYS A 728 18.25 -3.39 29.60
N CYS A 729 18.81 -3.72 28.44
CA CYS A 729 18.63 -5.04 27.80
C CYS A 729 19.93 -5.81 27.62
N GLU A 730 21.06 -5.36 28.18
CA GLU A 730 22.39 -5.98 28.01
C GLU A 730 22.38 -7.49 28.25
N LYS A 731 21.88 -7.92 29.40
CA LYS A 731 21.82 -9.37 29.76
C LYS A 731 21.00 -10.19 28.77
N LEU A 732 19.87 -9.66 28.33
CA LEU A 732 19.02 -10.33 27.33
C LEU A 732 19.72 -10.43 25.99
N LEU A 733 20.38 -9.36 25.55
CA LEU A 733 21.13 -9.33 24.31
C LEU A 733 22.33 -10.30 24.35
N GLU A 734 23.04 -10.39 25.47
CA GLU A 734 24.10 -11.39 25.66
C GLU A 734 23.56 -12.81 25.56
N GLN A 735 22.43 -13.12 26.17
CA GLN A 735 21.82 -14.46 26.13
C GLN A 735 21.46 -14.88 24.70
N ILE A 736 20.99 -13.97 23.88
CA ILE A 736 20.54 -14.28 22.49
C ILE A 736 21.63 -14.07 21.42
N CYS A 737 22.74 -13.40 21.76
CA CYS A 737 23.85 -13.12 20.84
C CYS A 737 25.05 -14.08 21.07
N MET A 738 25.27 -14.57 22.26
CA MET A 738 26.46 -15.40 22.58
C MET A 738 26.42 -16.70 21.78
N PRO A 739 27.45 -17.00 20.95
CA PRO A 739 27.60 -18.32 20.37
C PRO A 739 27.72 -19.37 21.49
N VAL A 740 27.17 -20.53 21.23
CA VAL A 740 27.46 -21.69 22.09
C VAL A 740 28.98 -21.89 22.01
N GLN A 741 29.68 -21.69 23.12
CA GLN A 741 31.08 -22.10 23.21
C GLN A 741 31.07 -23.64 23.09
N GLY A 742 31.15 -24.10 21.88
CA GLY A 742 31.39 -25.49 21.54
C GLY A 742 32.86 -25.64 21.22
N GLU A 743 33.46 -26.56 21.84
CA GLU A 743 34.78 -27.10 21.76
C GLU A 743 35.44 -27.08 20.36
#